data_6a20dc53da95db6d5cd522f1961ec89e
#
_entry.id   6a20dc53da95db6d5cd522f1961ec89e
#
_cell.length_a   1.000
_cell.length_b   1.000
_cell.length_c   1.000
_cell.angle_alpha   90.00
_cell.angle_beta   90.00
_cell.angle_gamma   90.00
#
_symmetry.space_group_name_H-M   'P 1'
#
loop_
_entity.id
_entity.type
_entity.pdbx_description
1 polymer ?
#
loop_
_entity_poly.entity_id
_entity_poly.type
_entity_poly.pdbx_seq_one_letter_code
_entity_poly.pdbx_strand_id
1 'polypeptide(L)'
;SEMCIRDRSSVARRIADETETTLGDVVGYSVRFTDRSSADSLIRVMTDGILLREIGTDPLLRRYDTLIIDEAHERSLNIDFILGYLRRLLPRRPDLKVIITSATIEPERFARHFSTPADEVPILEVSGRTYPVDVRYRPLTLRESPDHGDDLGGGEHADLDLFQGIDAAIDELWSTGRGDVLVFLPTERDIRDAADALRRRASAGAEIVPLYARLSVADQQRVFAPSDGRRIVLATNVAETSVTVPGIRYVVDSGTARISRYSTRTKVNRLPIEPISQASARQRAGRCGRVAPGICIRLYSEEDFDARPAFTDPEILRTNLAAVILQMTSLRLGDIADFPFVAPPDPRAIRDGIAVLTELGAIEMPDGQSGLPRLTAVGRSMARLPVDPRIARMLIAGHELGCLDHLVVLAAALSLPDGRERPSDHREAADAAHRRFAVPNSDFLSYLELWSYLEEKRTELSGNQFRRMCEREYLHYLRIREWRDLTRQLREIVGDLDWSTARTERDADAIHRAVLSGLLSNIAARNAEGRGFTGARNTTLMIFPGSGLAKKPPSFLMAAEILETSRLFAHTVAGIDPLWAEKLAGPLAKRTYSEPHWSARRGAAMAYERVTLYGVPLVARRRVDYGRIDPETSRELFLRHALVEGDWHTQHAFFTRNRALLEAAADVEHKVRRKGLVITEDQLFDFYDQRVGAEVTSARHFDTWWKKTRRTQPDLLDLTPDDVVTDTAVADTDFPGAWQQGDTRFELRYRFCLLYTSPSPRD
;
A
#
# COMPACT_ATOMS: atom_id res chain seq x y z
N SER A 1 1.42 7.85 -19.26
CA SER A 1 0.10 7.50 -19.83
C SER A 1 0.25 7.22 -21.33
N GLU A 2 -0.64 6.43 -21.93
CA GLU A 2 -0.66 6.13 -23.38
C GLU A 2 -0.68 7.41 -24.22
N MET A 3 -1.35 8.44 -23.74
CA MET A 3 -1.41 9.75 -24.40
C MET A 3 -0.05 10.44 -24.42
N CYS A 4 0.73 10.43 -23.34
CA CYS A 4 2.08 11.02 -23.35
C CYS A 4 3.04 10.30 -24.31
N ILE A 5 2.89 8.98 -24.50
CA ILE A 5 3.71 8.22 -25.46
C ILE A 5 3.35 8.61 -26.90
N ARG A 6 2.07 8.75 -27.20
CA ARG A 6 1.59 9.17 -28.53
C ARG A 6 2.01 10.60 -28.84
N ASP A 7 1.90 11.53 -27.90
CA ASP A 7 2.28 12.92 -28.07
C ASP A 7 3.77 13.05 -28.38
N ARG A 8 4.64 12.34 -27.64
CA ARG A 8 6.09 12.38 -27.84
C ARG A 8 6.52 11.83 -29.21
N SER A 9 5.94 10.72 -29.64
CA SER A 9 6.20 10.20 -30.98
C SER A 9 5.68 11.13 -32.10
N SER A 10 4.59 11.84 -31.83
CA SER A 10 4.02 12.83 -32.76
C SER A 10 4.88 14.10 -32.83
N VAL A 11 5.36 14.57 -31.66
CA VAL A 11 6.30 15.73 -31.62
C VAL A 11 7.61 15.38 -32.31
N ALA A 12 8.20 14.22 -32.03
CA ALA A 12 9.44 13.81 -32.69
C ALA A 12 9.26 13.69 -34.23
N ARG A 13 8.13 13.14 -34.66
CA ARG A 13 7.80 13.06 -36.11
C ARG A 13 7.69 14.45 -36.72
N ARG A 14 6.97 15.36 -36.05
CA ARG A 14 6.79 16.74 -36.54
C ARG A 14 8.12 17.46 -36.66
N ILE A 15 9.02 17.31 -35.63
CA ILE A 15 10.38 17.89 -35.70
C ILE A 15 11.15 17.29 -36.87
N ALA A 16 11.07 15.97 -37.09
CA ALA A 16 11.72 15.30 -38.19
C ALA A 16 11.19 15.82 -39.57
N ASP A 17 9.86 16.00 -39.68
CA ASP A 17 9.23 16.56 -40.89
C ASP A 17 9.67 18.04 -41.10
N GLU A 18 9.71 18.87 -40.07
CA GLU A 18 10.11 20.27 -40.12
C GLU A 18 11.62 20.44 -40.42
N THR A 19 12.46 19.48 -40.00
CA THR A 19 13.90 19.45 -40.28
C THR A 19 14.27 18.67 -41.55
N GLU A 20 13.26 18.16 -42.27
CA GLU A 20 13.44 17.34 -43.47
C GLU A 20 14.35 16.11 -43.27
N THR A 21 14.22 15.48 -42.09
CA THR A 21 15.04 14.32 -41.70
C THR A 21 14.19 13.07 -41.46
N THR A 22 14.83 11.90 -41.51
CA THR A 22 14.15 10.64 -41.21
C THR A 22 14.06 10.43 -39.72
N LEU A 23 12.86 10.08 -39.20
CA LEU A 23 12.66 9.74 -37.78
C LEU A 23 13.43 8.48 -37.39
N GLY A 24 14.29 8.61 -36.38
CA GLY A 24 15.21 7.57 -35.89
C GLY A 24 16.68 7.81 -36.29
N ASP A 25 16.94 8.81 -37.11
CA ASP A 25 18.26 9.27 -37.53
C ASP A 25 18.65 10.54 -36.72
N VAL A 26 18.59 11.72 -37.33
CA VAL A 26 18.92 13.01 -36.66
C VAL A 26 17.94 13.33 -35.53
N VAL A 27 16.65 13.00 -35.72
CA VAL A 27 15.60 13.15 -34.73
C VAL A 27 15.15 11.78 -34.27
N GLY A 28 15.41 11.46 -33.00
CA GLY A 28 14.98 10.22 -32.39
C GLY A 28 13.97 10.44 -31.24
N TYR A 29 13.28 9.38 -30.84
CA TYR A 29 12.49 9.39 -29.61
C TYR A 29 12.66 8.12 -28.79
N SER A 30 12.60 8.30 -27.48
CA SER A 30 12.67 7.19 -26.52
C SER A 30 11.54 7.33 -25.50
N VAL A 31 10.66 6.34 -25.47
CA VAL A 31 9.53 6.24 -24.55
C VAL A 31 9.56 4.88 -23.88
N ARG A 32 8.76 4.67 -22.84
CA ARG A 32 8.81 3.51 -21.96
C ARG A 32 8.95 2.15 -22.66
N PHE A 33 8.41 2.01 -23.90
CA PHE A 33 8.35 0.74 -24.63
C PHE A 33 8.99 0.78 -26.01
N THR A 34 9.55 1.91 -26.42
CA THR A 34 10.07 2.09 -27.77
C THR A 34 11.24 3.06 -27.74
N ASP A 35 12.37 2.64 -28.25
CA ASP A 35 13.49 3.50 -28.57
C ASP A 35 13.69 3.50 -30.10
N ARG A 36 13.54 4.67 -30.69
CA ARG A 36 13.86 4.95 -32.10
C ARG A 36 14.82 6.13 -32.15
N SER A 37 15.98 5.94 -31.56
CA SER A 37 17.10 6.86 -31.65
C SER A 37 18.36 6.12 -32.09
N SER A 38 19.26 6.80 -32.76
CA SER A 38 20.60 6.30 -33.11
C SER A 38 21.68 6.96 -32.28
N ALA A 39 22.91 6.52 -32.42
CA ALA A 39 24.06 7.17 -31.82
C ALA A 39 24.28 8.60 -32.40
N ASP A 40 23.82 8.83 -33.63
CA ASP A 40 23.95 10.09 -34.38
C ASP A 40 22.76 11.02 -34.20
N SER A 41 21.76 10.65 -33.36
CA SER A 41 20.61 11.51 -33.09
C SER A 41 21.02 12.76 -32.36
N LEU A 42 20.82 13.93 -32.99
CA LEU A 42 21.08 15.25 -32.43
C LEU A 42 19.92 15.74 -31.55
N ILE A 43 18.68 15.42 -31.92
CA ILE A 43 17.48 15.74 -31.14
C ILE A 43 16.86 14.46 -30.63
N ARG A 44 16.70 14.36 -29.33
CA ARG A 44 16.12 13.17 -28.69
C ARG A 44 14.93 13.55 -27.81
N VAL A 45 13.74 13.17 -28.25
CA VAL A 45 12.50 13.36 -27.48
C VAL A 45 12.30 12.15 -26.56
N MET A 46 12.20 12.37 -25.25
CA MET A 46 12.08 11.27 -24.29
C MET A 46 11.11 11.59 -23.17
N THR A 47 10.65 10.55 -22.47
CA THR A 47 9.89 10.73 -21.25
C THR A 47 10.83 11.03 -20.07
N ASP A 48 10.28 11.70 -19.04
CA ASP A 48 10.98 12.01 -17.77
C ASP A 48 11.60 10.76 -17.12
N GLY A 49 10.89 9.63 -17.11
CA GLY A 49 11.40 8.36 -16.57
C GLY A 49 12.62 7.80 -17.34
N ILE A 50 12.74 8.06 -18.64
CA ILE A 50 13.93 7.68 -19.43
C ILE A 50 15.11 8.55 -19.03
N LEU A 51 14.94 9.88 -18.91
CA LEU A 51 16.01 10.77 -18.45
C LEU A 51 16.50 10.39 -17.05
N LEU A 52 15.58 10.04 -16.14
CA LEU A 52 15.98 9.56 -14.80
C LEU A 52 16.84 8.30 -14.85
N ARG A 53 16.54 7.37 -15.75
CA ARG A 53 17.36 6.17 -15.95
C ARG A 53 18.73 6.51 -16.51
N GLU A 54 18.82 7.47 -17.43
CA GLU A 54 20.10 7.93 -17.98
C GLU A 54 20.98 8.63 -16.92
N ILE A 55 20.38 9.42 -16.03
CA ILE A 55 21.08 9.99 -14.85
C ILE A 55 21.77 8.88 -14.04
N GLY A 56 21.15 7.69 -13.93
CA GLY A 56 21.73 6.55 -13.23
C GLY A 56 23.01 6.00 -13.87
N THR A 57 23.14 6.10 -15.19
CA THR A 57 24.30 5.60 -15.97
C THR A 57 25.29 6.71 -16.33
N ASP A 58 24.81 7.90 -16.61
CA ASP A 58 25.61 9.11 -16.86
C ASP A 58 25.19 10.26 -15.93
N PRO A 59 25.70 10.31 -14.71
CA PRO A 59 25.33 11.35 -13.74
C PRO A 59 25.67 12.78 -14.16
N LEU A 60 26.51 12.99 -15.15
CA LEU A 60 26.84 14.31 -15.67
C LEU A 60 26.08 14.65 -16.95
N LEU A 61 25.25 13.76 -17.48
CA LEU A 61 24.49 13.94 -18.71
C LEU A 61 25.38 14.47 -19.87
N ARG A 62 26.57 13.86 -20.02
CA ARG A 62 27.61 14.33 -20.97
C ARG A 62 27.20 14.23 -22.42
N ARG A 63 26.18 13.41 -22.73
CA ARG A 63 25.64 13.27 -24.09
C ARG A 63 24.85 14.47 -24.55
N TYR A 64 24.48 15.38 -23.63
CA TYR A 64 23.61 16.53 -23.91
C TYR A 64 24.35 17.84 -23.65
N ASP A 65 24.16 18.79 -24.53
CA ASP A 65 24.55 20.19 -24.38
C ASP A 65 23.37 21.07 -23.98
N THR A 66 22.15 20.63 -24.31
CA THR A 66 20.91 21.35 -24.03
C THR A 66 19.83 20.37 -23.57
N LEU A 67 19.14 20.70 -22.50
CA LEU A 67 17.98 19.98 -22.00
C LEU A 67 16.74 20.88 -22.01
N ILE A 68 15.67 20.39 -22.61
CA ILE A 68 14.36 21.08 -22.62
C ILE A 68 13.41 20.27 -21.75
N ILE A 69 12.97 20.86 -20.63
CA ILE A 69 11.98 20.28 -19.73
C ILE A 69 10.62 20.89 -20.08
N ASP A 70 9.85 20.13 -20.85
CA ASP A 70 8.56 20.57 -21.36
C ASP A 70 7.42 20.26 -20.35
N GLU A 71 6.38 21.12 -20.35
CA GLU A 71 5.21 21.00 -19.47
C GLU A 71 5.59 20.92 -17.97
N ALA A 72 6.62 21.67 -17.55
CA ALA A 72 7.13 21.64 -16.18
C ALA A 72 6.06 21.97 -15.12
N HIS A 73 4.99 22.66 -15.52
CA HIS A 73 3.85 22.99 -14.66
C HIS A 73 3.01 21.78 -14.24
N GLU A 74 3.11 20.62 -14.91
CA GLU A 74 2.47 19.38 -14.45
C GLU A 74 3.03 18.90 -13.12
N ARG A 75 4.25 19.34 -12.78
CA ARG A 75 4.88 19.07 -11.48
C ARG A 75 4.75 17.60 -11.07
N SER A 76 4.97 16.69 -12.04
CA SER A 76 5.07 15.25 -11.73
C SER A 76 6.26 14.99 -10.78
N LEU A 77 6.19 13.87 -10.05
CA LEU A 77 7.25 13.48 -9.12
C LEU A 77 8.63 13.41 -9.80
N ASN A 78 8.67 12.89 -11.02
CA ASN A 78 9.90 12.78 -11.81
C ASN A 78 10.41 14.14 -12.25
N ILE A 79 9.53 15.05 -12.69
CA ILE A 79 9.92 16.41 -13.09
C ILE A 79 10.49 17.18 -11.91
N ASP A 80 9.84 17.15 -10.75
CA ASP A 80 10.35 17.83 -9.54
C ASP A 80 11.71 17.28 -9.12
N PHE A 81 11.93 15.97 -9.24
CA PHE A 81 13.23 15.36 -8.98
C PHE A 81 14.29 15.80 -10.02
N ILE A 82 13.97 15.81 -11.31
CA ILE A 82 14.87 16.25 -12.38
C ILE A 82 15.27 17.71 -12.17
N LEU A 83 14.33 18.60 -11.85
CA LEU A 83 14.61 20.02 -11.60
C LEU A 83 15.57 20.20 -10.43
N GLY A 84 15.37 19.51 -9.31
CA GLY A 84 16.28 19.52 -8.18
C GLY A 84 17.67 18.96 -8.51
N TYR A 85 17.70 17.89 -9.33
CA TYR A 85 18.95 17.31 -9.82
C TYR A 85 19.72 18.28 -10.71
N LEU A 86 19.05 18.92 -11.67
CA LEU A 86 19.65 19.90 -12.58
C LEU A 86 20.20 21.11 -11.81
N ARG A 87 19.51 21.60 -10.77
CA ARG A 87 20.04 22.65 -9.90
C ARG A 87 21.39 22.27 -9.26
N ARG A 88 21.58 21.00 -8.89
CA ARG A 88 22.87 20.49 -8.37
C ARG A 88 23.93 20.22 -9.45
N LEU A 89 23.46 19.91 -10.67
CA LEU A 89 24.31 19.56 -11.79
C LEU A 89 24.92 20.80 -12.45
N LEU A 90 24.17 21.88 -12.65
CA LEU A 90 24.57 23.09 -13.39
C LEU A 90 25.89 23.71 -12.90
N PRO A 91 26.17 23.82 -11.60
CA PRO A 91 27.49 24.30 -11.14
C PRO A 91 28.67 23.41 -11.56
N ARG A 92 28.41 22.14 -11.89
CA ARG A 92 29.40 21.15 -12.35
C ARG A 92 29.49 21.04 -13.89
N ARG A 93 28.45 21.55 -14.55
CA ARG A 93 28.27 21.56 -16.01
C ARG A 93 27.82 22.95 -16.49
N PRO A 94 28.72 23.97 -16.39
CA PRO A 94 28.41 25.34 -16.81
C PRO A 94 28.16 25.46 -18.33
N ASP A 95 28.55 24.46 -19.11
CA ASP A 95 28.29 24.30 -20.53
C ASP A 95 26.86 23.85 -20.84
N LEU A 96 26.19 23.15 -19.92
CA LEU A 96 24.85 22.61 -20.13
C LEU A 96 23.80 23.72 -20.08
N LYS A 97 22.98 23.81 -21.11
CA LYS A 97 21.86 24.75 -21.16
C LYS A 97 20.58 24.03 -20.75
N VAL A 98 19.77 24.70 -19.94
CA VAL A 98 18.48 24.16 -19.48
C VAL A 98 17.38 25.14 -19.86
N ILE A 99 16.39 24.66 -20.60
CA ILE A 99 15.19 25.42 -20.98
C ILE A 99 14.01 24.76 -20.30
N ILE A 100 13.22 25.54 -19.56
CA ILE A 100 12.00 25.05 -18.89
C ILE A 100 10.81 25.70 -19.56
N THR A 101 9.92 24.89 -20.12
CA THR A 101 8.69 25.40 -20.71
C THR A 101 7.51 25.15 -19.75
N SER A 102 6.60 26.11 -19.70
CA SER A 102 5.43 26.06 -18.84
C SER A 102 4.26 26.76 -19.52
N ALA A 103 3.10 26.12 -19.62
CA ALA A 103 1.97 26.67 -20.35
C ALA A 103 1.26 27.81 -19.63
N THR A 104 1.35 27.94 -18.33
CA THR A 104 0.46 28.85 -17.65
C THR A 104 1.00 29.54 -16.42
N ILE A 105 1.94 29.07 -15.64
CA ILE A 105 1.91 29.63 -14.30
C ILE A 105 3.16 29.25 -13.48
N GLU A 106 3.63 30.22 -12.67
CA GLU A 106 4.82 30.19 -11.81
C GLU A 106 6.18 30.23 -12.53
N PRO A 107 6.34 30.90 -13.68
CA PRO A 107 7.67 31.06 -14.27
C PRO A 107 8.66 31.65 -13.28
N GLU A 108 8.21 32.58 -12.42
CA GLU A 108 9.01 33.19 -11.37
C GLU A 108 9.48 32.19 -10.32
N ARG A 109 8.72 31.11 -10.06
CA ARG A 109 9.12 30.07 -9.13
C ARG A 109 10.24 29.20 -9.68
N PHE A 110 10.17 28.84 -10.95
CA PHE A 110 11.22 28.14 -11.64
C PHE A 110 12.46 29.03 -11.80
N ALA A 111 12.28 30.30 -12.20
CA ALA A 111 13.37 31.26 -12.30
C ALA A 111 14.08 31.39 -10.95
N ARG A 112 13.37 31.67 -9.86
CA ARG A 112 13.93 31.74 -8.50
C ARG A 112 14.64 30.46 -8.08
N HIS A 113 14.11 29.29 -8.49
CA HIS A 113 14.72 28.01 -8.17
C HIS A 113 16.11 27.85 -8.78
N PHE A 114 16.35 28.36 -9.97
CA PHE A 114 17.62 28.25 -10.68
C PHE A 114 18.51 29.51 -10.55
N SER A 115 17.95 30.66 -10.19
CA SER A 115 18.73 31.89 -9.99
C SER A 115 19.73 31.76 -8.83
N THR A 116 20.83 32.45 -8.98
CA THR A 116 21.86 32.66 -7.95
C THR A 116 21.96 34.16 -7.63
N PRO A 117 22.57 34.55 -6.52
CA PRO A 117 22.78 35.98 -6.23
C PRO A 117 23.55 36.75 -7.31
N ALA A 118 24.29 36.05 -8.15
CA ALA A 118 25.12 36.63 -9.22
C ALA A 118 24.46 36.55 -10.60
N ASP A 119 23.46 35.71 -10.78
CA ASP A 119 22.87 35.45 -12.11
C ASP A 119 21.35 35.14 -11.96
N GLU A 120 20.56 36.02 -12.54
CA GLU A 120 19.07 35.88 -12.53
C GLU A 120 18.64 35.18 -13.84
N VAL A 121 17.84 34.14 -13.69
CA VAL A 121 17.32 33.36 -14.84
C VAL A 121 16.26 34.18 -15.57
N PRO A 122 16.42 34.46 -16.89
CA PRO A 122 15.45 35.23 -17.65
C PRO A 122 14.17 34.43 -17.89
N ILE A 123 13.04 35.15 -17.87
CA ILE A 123 11.72 34.63 -18.24
C ILE A 123 11.36 35.18 -19.61
N LEU A 124 11.13 34.29 -20.56
CA LEU A 124 10.66 34.62 -21.90
C LEU A 124 9.18 34.28 -22.03
N GLU A 125 8.33 35.29 -22.16
CA GLU A 125 6.90 35.11 -22.31
C GLU A 125 6.50 35.15 -23.80
N VAL A 126 5.83 34.08 -24.24
CA VAL A 126 5.29 33.97 -25.59
C VAL A 126 3.79 33.72 -25.50
N SER A 127 2.98 34.68 -25.89
CA SER A 127 1.52 34.52 -25.95
C SER A 127 1.10 33.57 -27.06
N GLY A 128 0.56 32.40 -26.67
CA GLY A 128 0.01 31.40 -27.62
C GLY A 128 -1.49 31.52 -27.88
N ARG A 129 -2.17 32.52 -27.31
CA ARG A 129 -3.62 32.70 -27.52
C ARG A 129 -3.88 33.37 -28.85
N THR A 130 -4.62 32.68 -29.71
CA THR A 130 -4.99 33.19 -31.01
C THR A 130 -6.24 34.07 -30.93
N TYR A 131 -7.17 33.73 -30.00
CA TYR A 131 -8.45 34.45 -29.87
C TYR A 131 -8.82 34.68 -28.38
N PRO A 132 -9.59 35.75 -28.05
CA PRO A 132 -10.03 36.01 -26.68
C PRO A 132 -11.06 34.97 -26.21
N VAL A 133 -11.07 34.75 -24.88
CA VAL A 133 -12.03 33.87 -24.19
C VAL A 133 -12.83 34.72 -23.20
N ASP A 134 -14.15 34.77 -23.39
CA ASP A 134 -15.09 35.39 -22.46
C ASP A 134 -15.43 34.42 -21.34
N VAL A 135 -15.15 34.77 -20.06
CA VAL A 135 -15.42 33.92 -18.92
C VAL A 135 -16.64 34.42 -18.16
N ARG A 136 -17.64 33.55 -18.01
CA ARG A 136 -18.90 33.85 -17.34
C ARG A 136 -19.11 32.95 -16.13
N TYR A 137 -19.62 33.49 -15.04
CA TYR A 137 -19.93 32.76 -13.83
C TYR A 137 -21.45 32.51 -13.73
N ARG A 138 -21.85 31.24 -13.48
CA ARG A 138 -23.24 30.79 -13.34
C ARG A 138 -23.31 29.79 -12.18
N PRO A 139 -23.21 30.26 -10.91
CA PRO A 139 -23.23 29.38 -9.75
C PRO A 139 -24.54 28.58 -9.67
N LEU A 140 -24.44 27.32 -9.26
CA LEU A 140 -25.58 26.43 -9.10
C LEU A 140 -26.49 26.83 -7.94
N THR A 141 -25.91 27.49 -6.90
CA THR A 141 -26.61 28.08 -5.76
C THR A 141 -26.64 29.60 -5.91
N LEU A 142 -27.79 30.18 -6.03
CA LEU A 142 -27.95 31.63 -5.99
C LEU A 142 -27.88 32.09 -4.53
N ARG A 143 -26.72 32.60 -4.09
CA ARG A 143 -26.64 33.31 -2.83
C ARG A 143 -27.44 34.61 -2.96
N GLU A 144 -28.36 34.86 -2.01
CA GLU A 144 -28.96 36.17 -1.82
C GLU A 144 -27.83 37.20 -1.60
N SER A 145 -27.76 38.20 -2.45
CA SER A 145 -26.98 39.42 -2.17
C SER A 145 -27.62 40.13 -0.99
N PRO A 146 -26.87 40.53 0.08
CA PRO A 146 -27.43 41.20 1.26
C PRO A 146 -27.83 42.63 1.03
N ASP A 147 -27.79 43.15 -0.17
CA ASP A 147 -28.13 44.55 -0.50
C ASP A 147 -29.22 44.60 -1.58
N HIS A 148 -30.47 44.56 -1.13
CA HIS A 148 -31.59 45.43 -1.59
C HIS A 148 -32.84 45.06 -0.79
N GLY A 149 -33.29 46.00 0.03
CA GLY A 149 -34.49 45.87 0.86
C GLY A 149 -35.77 45.68 0.03
N ASP A 150 -36.69 44.98 0.65
CA ASP A 150 -38.14 44.92 0.46
C ASP A 150 -38.71 45.08 -0.97
N ASP A 151 -39.21 44.03 -1.60
CA ASP A 151 -40.65 43.85 -1.76
C ASP A 151 -41.04 42.66 -2.64
N LEU A 152 -41.98 41.86 -2.12
CA LEU A 152 -43.04 41.10 -2.80
C LEU A 152 -42.64 40.09 -3.92
N GLY A 153 -42.69 38.85 -3.56
CA GLY A 153 -42.85 37.73 -4.53
C GLY A 153 -42.09 36.47 -4.15
N GLY A 154 -42.72 35.55 -3.41
CA GLY A 154 -42.19 34.24 -3.14
C GLY A 154 -41.93 33.44 -4.42
N GLY A 155 -40.73 33.57 -4.94
CA GLY A 155 -40.15 32.66 -5.92
C GLY A 155 -39.25 31.68 -5.14
N GLU A 156 -39.61 30.43 -5.07
CA GLU A 156 -38.72 29.34 -4.69
C GLU A 156 -37.48 29.41 -5.59
N HIS A 157 -36.38 29.95 -5.10
CA HIS A 157 -35.07 29.82 -5.77
C HIS A 157 -34.61 28.37 -5.58
N ALA A 158 -35.02 27.51 -6.50
CA ALA A 158 -34.57 26.15 -6.55
C ALA A 158 -33.05 26.11 -6.88
N ASP A 159 -32.25 25.56 -5.98
CA ASP A 159 -30.88 25.18 -6.28
C ASP A 159 -30.89 24.28 -7.52
N LEU A 160 -30.21 24.70 -8.57
CA LEU A 160 -30.05 23.89 -9.78
C LEU A 160 -29.12 22.72 -9.46
N ASP A 161 -29.53 21.51 -9.83
CA ASP A 161 -28.57 20.41 -9.82
C ASP A 161 -27.49 20.61 -10.90
N LEU A 162 -26.38 19.91 -10.78
CA LEU A 162 -25.25 20.03 -11.73
C LEU A 162 -25.68 19.83 -13.18
N PHE A 163 -26.57 18.89 -13.45
CA PHE A 163 -26.99 18.55 -14.82
C PHE A 163 -27.94 19.58 -15.41
N GLN A 164 -28.81 20.17 -14.60
CA GLN A 164 -29.66 21.30 -14.98
C GLN A 164 -28.80 22.54 -15.27
N GLY A 165 -27.76 22.79 -14.44
CA GLY A 165 -26.82 23.89 -14.68
C GLY A 165 -26.03 23.71 -15.97
N ILE A 166 -25.60 22.48 -16.31
CA ILE A 166 -24.94 22.16 -17.59
C ILE A 166 -25.90 22.41 -18.75
N ASP A 167 -27.15 21.94 -18.64
CA ASP A 167 -28.15 22.09 -19.71
C ASP A 167 -28.44 23.57 -19.96
N ALA A 168 -28.63 24.37 -18.94
CA ALA A 168 -28.83 25.83 -19.05
C ALA A 168 -27.62 26.55 -19.65
N ALA A 169 -26.40 26.16 -19.24
CA ALA A 169 -25.17 26.73 -19.80
C ALA A 169 -25.02 26.42 -21.28
N ILE A 170 -25.37 25.20 -21.72
CA ILE A 170 -25.36 24.86 -23.15
C ILE A 170 -26.39 25.68 -23.93
N ASP A 171 -27.58 25.94 -23.38
CA ASP A 171 -28.57 26.83 -24.01
C ASP A 171 -28.05 28.26 -24.17
N GLU A 172 -27.43 28.80 -23.13
CA GLU A 172 -26.81 30.12 -23.18
C GLU A 172 -25.74 30.18 -24.28
N LEU A 173 -24.84 29.21 -24.32
CA LEU A 173 -23.74 29.13 -25.31
C LEU A 173 -24.27 29.02 -26.75
N TRP A 174 -25.22 28.14 -26.97
CA TRP A 174 -25.77 27.94 -28.32
C TRP A 174 -26.71 29.07 -28.79
N SER A 175 -27.22 29.91 -27.86
CA SER A 175 -27.90 31.15 -28.23
C SER A 175 -26.94 32.19 -28.81
N THR A 176 -25.64 32.14 -28.44
CA THR A 176 -24.63 33.08 -28.93
C THR A 176 -24.05 32.68 -30.30
N GLY A 177 -24.16 31.40 -30.73
CA GLY A 177 -23.66 30.94 -32.00
C GLY A 177 -23.52 29.42 -32.12
N ARG A 178 -22.99 28.99 -33.28
CA ARG A 178 -22.66 27.57 -33.54
C ARG A 178 -21.26 27.25 -33.05
N GLY A 179 -21.07 26.09 -32.41
CA GLY A 179 -19.79 25.60 -31.99
C GLY A 179 -19.92 24.37 -31.08
N ASP A 180 -18.84 23.58 -30.99
CA ASP A 180 -18.76 22.43 -30.11
C ASP A 180 -18.53 22.90 -28.67
N VAL A 181 -19.11 22.16 -27.70
CA VAL A 181 -19.03 22.42 -26.26
C VAL A 181 -18.20 21.34 -25.61
N LEU A 182 -17.21 21.73 -24.79
CA LEU A 182 -16.47 20.84 -23.91
C LEU A 182 -16.94 21.06 -22.48
N VAL A 183 -17.44 20.02 -21.83
CA VAL A 183 -17.93 20.04 -20.46
C VAL A 183 -16.97 19.29 -19.57
N PHE A 184 -16.42 19.92 -18.54
CA PHE A 184 -15.57 19.27 -17.55
C PHE A 184 -16.36 18.75 -16.36
N LEU A 185 -16.20 17.45 -16.06
CA LEU A 185 -16.87 16.72 -15.01
C LEU A 185 -15.88 15.94 -14.16
N PRO A 186 -16.11 15.74 -12.83
CA PRO A 186 -15.13 15.13 -11.94
C PRO A 186 -14.99 13.62 -12.12
N THR A 187 -16.05 12.90 -12.52
CA THR A 187 -16.02 11.43 -12.59
C THR A 187 -16.67 10.86 -13.85
N GLU A 188 -16.31 9.60 -14.16
CA GLU A 188 -16.95 8.82 -15.24
C GLU A 188 -18.45 8.61 -15.00
N ARG A 189 -18.88 8.58 -13.74
CA ARG A 189 -20.29 8.48 -13.37
C ARG A 189 -21.03 9.76 -13.75
N ASP A 190 -20.47 10.92 -13.38
CA ASP A 190 -21.09 12.21 -13.69
C ASP A 190 -21.17 12.44 -15.21
N ILE A 191 -20.18 11.93 -15.98
CA ILE A 191 -20.22 11.95 -17.45
C ILE A 191 -21.39 11.14 -17.99
N ARG A 192 -21.67 9.97 -17.43
CA ARG A 192 -22.80 9.12 -17.85
C ARG A 192 -24.13 9.75 -17.48
N ASP A 193 -24.24 10.19 -16.21
CA ASP A 193 -25.45 10.83 -15.71
C ASP A 193 -25.76 12.12 -16.51
N ALA A 194 -24.72 12.91 -16.86
CA ALA A 194 -24.86 14.08 -17.74
C ALA A 194 -25.27 13.69 -19.17
N ALA A 195 -24.67 12.63 -19.76
CA ALA A 195 -25.05 12.15 -21.08
C ALA A 195 -26.51 11.71 -21.10
N ASP A 196 -26.99 11.06 -20.06
CA ASP A 196 -28.41 10.65 -19.92
C ASP A 196 -29.34 11.86 -19.78
N ALA A 197 -28.97 12.85 -18.97
CA ALA A 197 -29.74 14.10 -18.84
C ALA A 197 -29.84 14.86 -20.15
N LEU A 198 -28.78 14.84 -20.97
CA LEU A 198 -28.71 15.53 -22.26
C LEU A 198 -29.29 14.72 -23.45
N ARG A 199 -29.90 13.53 -23.22
CA ARG A 199 -30.47 12.70 -24.31
C ARG A 199 -31.46 13.42 -25.18
N ARG A 200 -32.26 14.35 -24.66
CA ARG A 200 -33.18 15.17 -25.45
C ARG A 200 -32.45 16.02 -26.49
N ARG A 201 -31.24 16.47 -26.22
CA ARG A 201 -30.40 17.22 -27.15
C ARG A 201 -29.84 16.34 -28.28
N ALA A 202 -29.47 15.09 -27.92
CA ALA A 202 -29.07 14.10 -28.90
C ALA A 202 -30.21 13.83 -29.92
N SER A 203 -31.45 13.73 -29.43
CA SER A 203 -32.64 13.58 -30.28
C SER A 203 -32.90 14.80 -31.19
N ALA A 204 -32.38 15.98 -30.84
CA ALA A 204 -32.41 17.22 -31.63
C ALA A 204 -31.19 17.38 -32.56
N GLY A 205 -30.38 16.33 -32.79
CA GLY A 205 -29.26 16.31 -33.73
C GLY A 205 -27.89 16.73 -33.14
N ALA A 206 -27.78 16.85 -31.82
CA ALA A 206 -26.46 17.06 -31.16
C ALA A 206 -25.75 15.71 -30.91
N GLU A 207 -24.47 15.61 -31.23
CA GLU A 207 -23.66 14.46 -30.91
C GLU A 207 -23.09 14.59 -29.48
N ILE A 208 -23.35 13.62 -28.59
CA ILE A 208 -22.80 13.58 -27.21
C ILE A 208 -21.66 12.57 -27.21
N VAL A 209 -20.44 13.02 -26.87
CA VAL A 209 -19.23 12.21 -26.92
C VAL A 209 -18.55 12.23 -25.55
N PRO A 210 -18.48 11.09 -24.82
CA PRO A 210 -17.73 11.00 -23.59
C PRO A 210 -16.21 10.97 -23.86
N LEU A 211 -15.42 11.53 -22.90
CA LEU A 211 -13.95 11.52 -22.95
C LEU A 211 -13.34 11.33 -21.57
N TYR A 212 -12.93 10.12 -21.26
CA TYR A 212 -12.20 9.77 -20.03
C TYR A 212 -11.20 8.63 -20.26
N ALA A 213 -10.24 8.47 -19.36
CA ALA A 213 -9.08 7.60 -19.55
C ALA A 213 -9.39 6.11 -19.78
N ARG A 214 -10.56 5.63 -19.31
CA ARG A 214 -10.95 4.20 -19.41
C ARG A 214 -11.80 3.88 -20.65
N LEU A 215 -12.06 4.85 -21.51
CA LEU A 215 -12.79 4.61 -22.76
C LEU A 215 -12.00 3.71 -23.70
N SER A 216 -12.74 2.96 -24.53
CA SER A 216 -12.13 2.22 -25.63
C SER A 216 -11.43 3.16 -26.62
N VAL A 217 -10.44 2.65 -27.35
CA VAL A 217 -9.73 3.44 -28.37
C VAL A 217 -10.68 3.97 -29.43
N ALA A 218 -11.67 3.17 -29.81
CA ALA A 218 -12.67 3.58 -30.81
C ALA A 218 -13.50 4.78 -30.33
N ASP A 219 -13.94 4.75 -29.07
CA ASP A 219 -14.71 5.85 -28.47
C ASP A 219 -13.84 7.10 -28.28
N GLN A 220 -12.58 6.95 -27.88
CA GLN A 220 -11.64 8.07 -27.81
C GLN A 220 -11.39 8.69 -29.19
N GLN A 221 -11.31 7.88 -30.25
CA GLN A 221 -11.10 8.36 -31.61
C GLN A 221 -12.31 9.16 -32.16
N ARG A 222 -13.53 8.87 -31.68
CA ARG A 222 -14.73 9.63 -32.08
C ARG A 222 -14.62 11.12 -31.74
N VAL A 223 -13.93 11.46 -30.65
CA VAL A 223 -13.71 12.85 -30.22
C VAL A 223 -12.91 13.65 -31.26
N PHE A 224 -12.04 12.99 -32.05
CA PHE A 224 -11.19 13.61 -33.06
C PHE A 224 -11.77 13.53 -34.46
N ALA A 225 -12.86 12.79 -34.66
CA ALA A 225 -13.50 12.68 -35.96
C ALA A 225 -14.18 14.01 -36.33
N PRO A 226 -14.20 14.39 -37.63
CA PRO A 226 -15.00 15.50 -38.07
C PRO A 226 -16.47 15.26 -37.75
N SER A 227 -17.19 16.30 -37.32
CA SER A 227 -18.64 16.26 -37.09
C SER A 227 -19.31 17.32 -37.94
N ASP A 228 -20.38 16.94 -38.63
CA ASP A 228 -21.20 17.85 -39.45
C ASP A 228 -22.25 18.61 -38.62
N GLY A 229 -22.41 18.24 -37.33
CA GLY A 229 -23.39 18.76 -36.39
C GLY A 229 -22.80 19.54 -35.22
N ARG A 230 -23.64 19.87 -34.25
CA ARG A 230 -23.23 20.38 -32.94
C ARG A 230 -22.79 19.20 -32.05
N ARG A 231 -21.65 19.33 -31.40
CA ARG A 231 -21.10 18.28 -30.55
C ARG A 231 -20.94 18.77 -29.12
N ILE A 232 -21.26 17.89 -28.13
CA ILE A 232 -21.04 18.08 -26.72
C ILE A 232 -20.05 16.99 -26.29
N VAL A 233 -18.84 17.41 -25.90
CA VAL A 233 -17.81 16.52 -25.37
C VAL A 233 -17.85 16.58 -23.85
N LEU A 234 -18.16 15.47 -23.20
CA LEU A 234 -18.20 15.34 -21.74
C LEU A 234 -16.89 14.73 -21.26
N ALA A 235 -16.05 15.49 -20.59
CA ALA A 235 -14.68 15.07 -20.29
C ALA A 235 -14.33 15.16 -18.78
N THR A 236 -13.43 14.29 -18.34
CA THR A 236 -12.70 14.50 -17.09
C THR A 236 -11.52 15.46 -17.33
N ASN A 237 -10.70 15.68 -16.31
CA ASN A 237 -9.46 16.47 -16.41
C ASN A 237 -8.46 15.95 -17.46
N VAL A 238 -8.71 14.81 -18.09
CA VAL A 238 -7.91 14.30 -19.23
C VAL A 238 -7.89 15.28 -20.41
N ALA A 239 -8.97 16.07 -20.59
CA ALA A 239 -9.04 17.09 -21.62
C ALA A 239 -8.42 18.44 -21.20
N GLU A 240 -7.90 18.55 -19.96
CA GLU A 240 -7.32 19.79 -19.44
C GLU A 240 -5.90 20.03 -19.95
N THR A 241 -5.05 18.99 -20.02
CA THR A 241 -3.64 19.11 -20.45
C THR A 241 -3.32 18.17 -21.62
N SER A 242 -3.68 16.91 -21.53
CA SER A 242 -3.14 15.84 -22.37
C SER A 242 -3.81 15.67 -23.74
N VAL A 243 -4.96 16.32 -23.98
CA VAL A 243 -5.73 16.12 -25.24
C VAL A 243 -6.20 17.44 -25.81
N THR A 244 -5.85 17.70 -27.07
CA THR A 244 -6.44 18.82 -27.85
C THR A 244 -7.64 18.30 -28.62
N VAL A 245 -8.85 18.64 -28.16
CA VAL A 245 -10.08 18.33 -28.88
C VAL A 245 -10.29 19.38 -30.00
N PRO A 246 -10.38 18.98 -31.28
CA PRO A 246 -10.56 19.93 -32.37
C PRO A 246 -11.97 20.53 -32.34
N GLY A 247 -12.11 21.78 -32.82
CA GLY A 247 -13.41 22.42 -33.02
C GLY A 247 -14.09 23.00 -31.80
N ILE A 248 -13.50 22.88 -30.60
CA ILE A 248 -14.08 23.41 -29.36
C ILE A 248 -14.10 24.94 -29.39
N ARG A 249 -15.29 25.48 -29.27
CA ARG A 249 -15.55 26.92 -29.18
C ARG A 249 -16.05 27.32 -27.80
N TYR A 250 -16.67 26.38 -27.06
CA TYR A 250 -17.31 26.64 -25.80
C TYR A 250 -16.85 25.67 -24.73
N VAL A 251 -16.73 26.17 -23.52
CA VAL A 251 -16.37 25.35 -22.34
C VAL A 251 -17.40 25.54 -21.22
N VAL A 252 -17.82 24.45 -20.60
CA VAL A 252 -18.57 24.45 -19.33
C VAL A 252 -17.69 23.78 -18.28
N ASP A 253 -17.39 24.51 -17.20
CA ASP A 253 -16.51 24.02 -16.13
C ASP A 253 -17.28 23.84 -14.83
N SER A 254 -17.43 22.59 -14.37
CA SER A 254 -18.05 22.27 -13.08
C SER A 254 -17.23 22.72 -11.87
N GLY A 255 -15.96 23.12 -12.06
CA GLY A 255 -15.06 23.57 -11.02
C GLY A 255 -14.48 22.47 -10.14
N THR A 256 -14.72 21.20 -10.43
CA THR A 256 -14.25 20.08 -9.62
C THR A 256 -13.48 19.05 -10.47
N ALA A 257 -12.61 18.30 -9.77
CA ALA A 257 -11.89 17.16 -10.38
C ALA A 257 -11.64 16.08 -9.33
N ARG A 258 -11.43 14.85 -9.78
CA ARG A 258 -10.96 13.76 -8.94
C ARG A 258 -9.43 13.78 -8.93
N ILE A 259 -8.85 14.00 -7.75
CA ILE A 259 -7.39 14.13 -7.55
C ILE A 259 -6.88 12.98 -6.67
N SER A 260 -5.80 12.32 -7.11
CA SER A 260 -5.16 11.29 -6.30
C SER A 260 -4.37 11.92 -5.16
N ARG A 261 -4.64 11.47 -3.92
CA ARG A 261 -3.93 11.87 -2.72
C ARG A 261 -3.54 10.65 -1.90
N TYR A 262 -2.29 10.58 -1.51
CA TYR A 262 -1.80 9.56 -0.59
C TYR A 262 -2.04 10.00 0.86
N SER A 263 -2.71 9.16 1.63
CA SER A 263 -2.94 9.39 3.05
C SER A 263 -1.81 8.80 3.89
N THR A 264 -0.99 9.63 4.50
CA THR A 264 0.08 9.20 5.42
C THR A 264 -0.47 8.51 6.68
N ARG A 265 -1.71 8.79 7.07
CA ARG A 265 -2.38 8.18 8.23
C ARG A 265 -2.82 6.74 7.95
N THR A 266 -3.51 6.51 6.84
CA THR A 266 -4.06 5.19 6.46
C THR A 266 -3.16 4.40 5.52
N LYS A 267 -2.14 5.06 4.92
CA LYS A 267 -1.19 4.49 3.94
C LYS A 267 -1.86 4.00 2.66
N VAL A 268 -2.97 4.60 2.29
CA VAL A 268 -3.74 4.25 1.09
C VAL A 268 -3.93 5.47 0.21
N ASN A 269 -4.13 5.21 -1.08
CA ASN A 269 -4.49 6.23 -2.04
C ASN A 269 -5.98 6.55 -1.92
N ARG A 270 -6.29 7.85 -1.92
CA ARG A 270 -7.64 8.41 -1.94
C ARG A 270 -7.88 9.08 -3.27
N LEU A 271 -9.11 9.06 -3.71
CA LEU A 271 -9.55 9.72 -4.92
C LEU A 271 -10.73 10.67 -4.62
N PRO A 272 -10.54 11.68 -3.75
CA PRO A 272 -11.59 12.65 -3.45
C PRO A 272 -11.93 13.48 -4.69
N ILE A 273 -13.17 13.99 -4.72
CA ILE A 273 -13.60 15.03 -5.62
C ILE A 273 -13.32 16.35 -4.90
N GLU A 274 -12.48 17.19 -5.48
CA GLU A 274 -12.04 18.45 -4.87
C GLU A 274 -12.23 19.60 -5.86
N PRO A 275 -12.40 20.85 -5.37
CA PRO A 275 -12.33 22.04 -6.20
C PRO A 275 -10.98 22.11 -6.91
N ILE A 276 -10.97 22.46 -8.19
CA ILE A 276 -9.75 22.70 -8.97
C ILE A 276 -9.09 24.02 -8.57
N SER A 277 -7.79 24.12 -8.83
CA SER A 277 -7.06 25.40 -8.65
C SER A 277 -7.47 26.45 -9.69
N GLN A 278 -7.13 27.73 -9.42
CA GLN A 278 -7.31 28.81 -10.38
C GLN A 278 -6.57 28.55 -11.70
N ALA A 279 -5.39 27.98 -11.62
CA ALA A 279 -4.58 27.58 -12.75
C ALA A 279 -5.28 26.55 -13.65
N SER A 280 -5.79 25.48 -13.05
CA SER A 280 -6.56 24.46 -13.73
C SER A 280 -7.81 25.05 -14.39
N ALA A 281 -8.53 25.93 -13.69
CA ALA A 281 -9.69 26.63 -14.27
C ALA A 281 -9.32 27.52 -15.47
N ARG A 282 -8.16 28.19 -15.46
CA ARG A 282 -7.65 28.96 -16.61
C ARG A 282 -7.24 28.04 -17.77
N GLN A 283 -6.63 26.88 -17.49
CA GLN A 283 -6.29 25.88 -18.51
C GLN A 283 -7.55 25.33 -19.19
N ARG A 284 -8.60 25.00 -18.39
CA ARG A 284 -9.89 24.55 -18.92
C ARG A 284 -10.52 25.63 -19.83
N ALA A 285 -10.57 26.88 -19.39
CA ALA A 285 -11.04 28.00 -20.20
C ALA A 285 -10.21 28.18 -21.48
N GLY A 286 -8.90 27.96 -21.43
CA GLY A 286 -8.00 28.03 -22.58
C GLY A 286 -8.22 26.94 -23.64
N ARG A 287 -9.08 25.94 -23.38
CA ARG A 287 -9.45 24.92 -24.39
C ARG A 287 -10.34 25.47 -25.50
N CYS A 288 -11.11 26.51 -25.25
CA CYS A 288 -11.69 27.34 -26.27
C CYS A 288 -10.74 28.52 -26.63
N GLY A 289 -11.01 29.29 -27.65
CA GLY A 289 -10.14 30.38 -28.09
C GLY A 289 -8.92 29.97 -28.95
N ARG A 290 -8.84 28.71 -29.35
CA ARG A 290 -7.77 28.24 -30.27
C ARG A 290 -8.09 28.44 -31.76
N VAL A 291 -9.35 28.31 -32.10
CA VAL A 291 -9.81 28.35 -33.50
C VAL A 291 -10.65 29.60 -33.78
N ALA A 292 -11.36 30.11 -32.78
CA ALA A 292 -12.23 31.28 -32.85
C ALA A 292 -12.40 31.90 -31.45
N PRO A 293 -12.95 33.10 -31.28
CA PRO A 293 -13.34 33.63 -29.99
C PRO A 293 -14.21 32.63 -29.24
N GLY A 294 -13.82 32.35 -27.97
CA GLY A 294 -14.45 31.33 -27.13
C GLY A 294 -15.22 31.90 -25.95
N ILE A 295 -16.13 31.11 -25.40
CA ILE A 295 -16.82 31.41 -24.14
C ILE A 295 -16.66 30.26 -23.19
N CYS A 296 -16.30 30.57 -21.94
CA CYS A 296 -16.21 29.60 -20.84
C CYS A 296 -17.25 29.96 -19.77
N ILE A 297 -18.19 29.05 -19.48
CA ILE A 297 -19.14 29.18 -18.38
C ILE A 297 -18.62 28.35 -17.22
N ARG A 298 -18.42 29.01 -16.04
CA ARG A 298 -18.05 28.39 -14.78
C ARG A 298 -19.32 28.22 -13.93
N LEU A 299 -19.60 26.98 -13.51
CA LEU A 299 -20.80 26.66 -12.70
C LEU A 299 -20.57 26.92 -11.21
N TYR A 300 -19.76 27.89 -10.88
CA TYR A 300 -19.43 28.37 -9.53
C TYR A 300 -19.23 29.89 -9.57
N SER A 301 -19.21 30.54 -8.40
CA SER A 301 -19.11 31.99 -8.33
C SER A 301 -17.68 32.51 -8.53
N GLU A 302 -17.55 33.81 -8.79
CA GLU A 302 -16.25 34.47 -8.92
C GLU A 302 -15.53 34.52 -7.56
N GLU A 303 -16.25 34.70 -6.47
CA GLU A 303 -15.72 34.67 -5.10
C GLU A 303 -15.17 33.29 -4.77
N ASP A 304 -15.85 32.20 -5.18
CA ASP A 304 -15.33 30.84 -5.02
C ASP A 304 -14.05 30.66 -5.86
N PHE A 305 -14.00 31.16 -7.09
CA PHE A 305 -12.79 31.11 -7.91
C PHE A 305 -11.62 31.85 -7.23
N ASP A 306 -11.84 33.04 -6.70
CA ASP A 306 -10.79 33.85 -6.07
C ASP A 306 -10.30 33.24 -4.75
N ALA A 307 -11.17 32.53 -4.03
CA ALA A 307 -10.84 31.82 -2.81
C ALA A 307 -10.03 30.51 -3.04
N ARG A 308 -9.99 30.01 -4.28
CA ARG A 308 -9.30 28.78 -4.60
C ARG A 308 -7.78 28.94 -4.56
N PRO A 309 -7.02 27.86 -4.26
CA PRO A 309 -5.57 27.87 -4.39
C PRO A 309 -5.16 28.28 -5.82
N ALA A 310 -4.11 29.09 -5.91
CA ALA A 310 -3.60 29.53 -7.21
C ALA A 310 -3.21 28.33 -8.09
N PHE A 311 -2.62 27.28 -7.49
CA PHE A 311 -2.09 26.10 -8.15
C PHE A 311 -2.50 24.81 -7.47
N THR A 312 -2.51 23.71 -8.24
CA THR A 312 -2.68 22.36 -7.70
C THR A 312 -1.38 21.93 -7.01
N ASP A 313 -1.48 21.27 -5.84
CA ASP A 313 -0.32 20.72 -5.16
C ASP A 313 0.50 19.83 -6.09
N PRO A 314 1.83 20.00 -6.15
CA PRO A 314 2.70 19.12 -6.92
C PRO A 314 2.60 17.67 -6.43
N GLU A 315 2.92 16.73 -7.30
CA GLU A 315 2.79 15.30 -6.99
C GLU A 315 3.64 14.87 -5.80
N ILE A 316 4.80 15.49 -5.60
CA ILE A 316 5.69 15.22 -4.48
C ILE A 316 5.04 15.48 -3.09
N LEU A 317 4.04 16.36 -3.02
CA LEU A 317 3.32 16.66 -1.77
C LEU A 317 2.11 15.73 -1.54
N ARG A 318 1.70 14.94 -2.52
CA ARG A 318 0.47 14.14 -2.49
C ARG A 318 0.65 12.66 -2.80
N THR A 319 1.89 12.17 -2.92
CA THR A 319 2.20 10.77 -3.24
C THR A 319 3.17 10.16 -2.22
N ASN A 320 3.37 8.84 -2.28
CA ASN A 320 4.37 8.16 -1.48
C ASN A 320 5.77 8.37 -2.07
N LEU A 321 6.75 8.65 -1.22
CA LEU A 321 8.11 9.03 -1.63
C LEU A 321 9.09 7.86 -1.72
N ALA A 322 8.67 6.60 -1.51
CA ALA A 322 9.57 5.45 -1.48
C ALA A 322 10.43 5.32 -2.74
N ALA A 323 9.83 5.50 -3.93
CA ALA A 323 10.57 5.40 -5.19
C ALA A 323 11.66 6.48 -5.32
N VAL A 324 11.34 7.73 -4.95
CA VAL A 324 12.30 8.85 -4.99
C VAL A 324 13.43 8.63 -4.00
N ILE A 325 13.12 8.23 -2.76
CA ILE A 325 14.12 7.96 -1.72
C ILE A 325 15.05 6.83 -2.15
N LEU A 326 14.49 5.74 -2.72
CA LEU A 326 15.27 4.62 -3.24
C LEU A 326 16.25 5.08 -4.31
N GLN A 327 15.80 5.89 -5.27
CA GLN A 327 16.62 6.42 -6.35
C GLN A 327 17.67 7.39 -5.83
N MET A 328 17.32 8.32 -4.95
CA MET A 328 18.27 9.26 -4.33
C MET A 328 19.37 8.53 -3.57
N THR A 329 19.00 7.52 -2.79
CA THR A 329 19.94 6.68 -2.04
C THR A 329 20.88 5.91 -2.99
N SER A 330 20.35 5.41 -4.11
CA SER A 330 21.12 4.71 -5.14
C SER A 330 22.15 5.65 -5.81
N LEU A 331 21.76 6.87 -6.11
CA LEU A 331 22.59 7.91 -6.72
C LEU A 331 23.48 8.65 -5.71
N ARG A 332 23.40 8.33 -4.42
CA ARG A 332 24.13 8.96 -3.32
C ARG A 332 23.95 10.49 -3.28
N LEU A 333 22.72 10.94 -3.46
CA LEU A 333 22.37 12.37 -3.51
C LEU A 333 22.20 13.03 -2.13
N GLY A 334 22.46 12.30 -1.05
CA GLY A 334 22.33 12.82 0.32
C GLY A 334 20.92 12.72 0.86
N ASP A 335 20.60 13.57 1.86
CA ASP A 335 19.29 13.59 2.49
C ASP A 335 18.23 14.18 1.55
N ILE A 336 17.08 13.55 1.51
CA ILE A 336 15.92 14.03 0.75
C ILE A 336 15.39 15.36 1.35
N ALA A 337 15.55 15.57 2.65
CA ALA A 337 15.14 16.82 3.31
C ALA A 337 15.98 18.04 2.85
N ASP A 338 17.26 17.81 2.51
CA ASP A 338 18.20 18.84 2.04
C ASP A 338 18.27 18.93 0.51
N PHE A 339 17.55 18.06 -0.19
CA PHE A 339 17.57 18.06 -1.64
C PHE A 339 16.79 19.26 -2.19
N PRO A 340 17.34 20.01 -3.17
CA PRO A 340 16.73 21.25 -3.65
C PRO A 340 15.52 20.99 -4.55
N PHE A 341 14.43 20.49 -3.98
CA PHE A 341 13.15 20.45 -4.68
C PHE A 341 12.58 21.84 -4.88
N VAL A 342 11.83 22.04 -5.95
CA VAL A 342 11.07 23.30 -6.16
C VAL A 342 10.03 23.52 -5.04
N ALA A 343 9.46 22.42 -4.52
CA ALA A 343 8.63 22.38 -3.31
C ALA A 343 9.11 21.24 -2.41
N PRO A 344 9.66 21.52 -1.23
CA PRO A 344 10.18 20.48 -0.33
C PRO A 344 9.03 19.59 0.16
N PRO A 345 9.22 18.26 0.23
CA PRO A 345 8.21 17.32 0.74
C PRO A 345 8.04 17.45 2.25
N ASP A 346 6.84 17.07 2.74
CA ASP A 346 6.54 17.00 4.17
C ASP A 346 7.44 15.97 4.87
N PRO A 347 8.07 16.29 6.01
CA PRO A 347 8.86 15.34 6.81
C PRO A 347 8.11 14.06 7.18
N ARG A 348 6.77 14.09 7.30
CA ARG A 348 5.95 12.90 7.54
C ARG A 348 5.92 11.99 6.31
N ALA A 349 5.83 12.56 5.11
CA ALA A 349 5.87 11.80 3.86
C ALA A 349 7.25 11.14 3.65
N ILE A 350 8.34 11.85 4.03
CA ILE A 350 9.70 11.29 4.01
C ILE A 350 9.81 10.08 4.94
N ARG A 351 9.40 10.23 6.21
CA ARG A 351 9.41 9.10 7.17
C ARG A 351 8.57 7.93 6.69
N ASP A 352 7.47 8.21 6.01
CA ASP A 352 6.60 7.18 5.45
C ASP A 352 7.26 6.41 4.31
N GLY A 353 7.91 7.11 3.40
CA GLY A 353 8.68 6.50 2.32
C GLY A 353 9.84 5.64 2.85
N ILE A 354 10.56 6.12 3.87
CA ILE A 354 11.60 5.35 4.57
C ILE A 354 11.00 4.08 5.20
N ALA A 355 9.85 4.18 5.88
CA ALA A 355 9.18 3.03 6.50
C ALA A 355 8.77 1.98 5.46
N VAL A 356 8.28 2.38 4.29
CA VAL A 356 7.97 1.46 3.17
C VAL A 356 9.24 0.76 2.68
N LEU A 357 10.34 1.48 2.46
CA LEU A 357 11.60 0.88 2.01
C LEU A 357 12.21 -0.07 3.05
N THR A 358 12.06 0.24 4.34
CA THR A 358 12.46 -0.65 5.44
C THR A 358 11.59 -1.91 5.47
N GLU A 359 10.26 -1.78 5.29
CA GLU A 359 9.33 -2.91 5.16
C GLU A 359 9.75 -3.86 4.04
N LEU A 360 10.15 -3.30 2.90
CA LEU A 360 10.60 -4.07 1.72
C LEU A 360 12.01 -4.63 1.86
N GLY A 361 12.73 -4.31 2.96
CA GLY A 361 14.12 -4.68 3.16
C GLY A 361 15.09 -3.99 2.20
N ALA A 362 14.70 -2.86 1.60
CA ALA A 362 15.51 -2.13 0.63
C ALA A 362 16.60 -1.28 1.28
N ILE A 363 16.35 -0.78 2.47
CA ILE A 363 17.26 0.09 3.20
C ILE A 363 17.46 -0.36 4.64
N GLU A 364 18.61 -0.02 5.19
CA GLU A 364 18.95 -0.11 6.61
C GLU A 364 19.28 1.28 7.12
N MET A 365 18.80 1.59 8.34
CA MET A 365 19.19 2.82 9.03
C MET A 365 20.45 2.54 9.85
N PRO A 366 21.51 3.34 9.72
CA PRO A 366 22.67 3.21 10.61
C PRO A 366 22.28 3.53 12.04
N ASP A 367 23.00 2.99 13.01
CA ASP A 367 22.77 3.02 14.44
C ASP A 367 21.86 4.14 14.95
N GLY A 368 20.65 3.77 15.42
CA GLY A 368 19.80 4.64 16.24
C GLY A 368 19.03 5.72 15.50
N GLN A 369 18.47 5.48 14.32
CA GLN A 369 17.55 6.39 13.59
C GLN A 369 18.12 7.77 13.16
N SER A 370 19.34 8.08 13.45
CA SER A 370 20.03 9.32 13.03
C SER A 370 21.11 8.99 12.02
N GLY A 371 20.84 9.20 10.72
CA GLY A 371 21.79 8.99 9.64
C GLY A 371 21.11 8.77 8.30
N LEU A 372 21.89 8.86 7.21
CA LEU A 372 21.38 8.60 5.87
C LEU A 372 21.10 7.11 5.67
N PRO A 373 19.95 6.74 5.09
CA PRO A 373 19.63 5.35 4.80
C PRO A 373 20.67 4.74 3.84
N ARG A 374 21.00 3.46 4.05
CA ARG A 374 21.92 2.70 3.20
C ARG A 374 21.17 1.60 2.48
N LEU A 375 21.49 1.40 1.19
CA LEU A 375 20.90 0.31 0.42
C LEU A 375 21.43 -1.04 0.89
N THR A 376 20.52 -1.97 1.15
CA THR A 376 20.80 -3.39 1.28
C THR A 376 21.17 -4.02 -0.07
N ALA A 377 21.49 -5.31 -0.12
CA ALA A 377 21.61 -6.04 -1.38
C ALA A 377 20.28 -6.02 -2.17
N VAL A 378 19.17 -6.21 -1.46
CA VAL A 378 17.81 -6.13 -2.02
C VAL A 378 17.55 -4.73 -2.59
N GLY A 379 17.86 -3.68 -1.85
CA GLY A 379 17.67 -2.29 -2.30
C GLY A 379 18.48 -1.93 -3.55
N ARG A 380 19.70 -2.44 -3.66
CA ARG A 380 20.52 -2.24 -4.89
C ARG A 380 19.88 -2.91 -6.11
N SER A 381 19.35 -4.11 -5.95
CA SER A 381 18.61 -4.81 -7.02
C SER A 381 17.32 -4.09 -7.37
N MET A 382 16.55 -3.62 -6.35
CA MET A 382 15.32 -2.87 -6.58
C MET A 382 15.57 -1.57 -7.35
N ALA A 383 16.62 -0.83 -7.05
CA ALA A 383 16.95 0.44 -7.71
C ALA A 383 17.30 0.30 -9.21
N ARG A 384 17.64 -0.92 -9.67
CA ARG A 384 17.90 -1.23 -11.08
C ARG A 384 16.62 -1.55 -11.87
N LEU A 385 15.51 -1.84 -11.19
CA LEU A 385 14.25 -2.23 -11.81
C LEU A 385 13.36 -0.98 -12.02
N PRO A 386 12.90 -0.69 -13.25
CA PRO A 386 12.10 0.51 -13.56
C PRO A 386 10.61 0.31 -13.24
N VAL A 387 10.34 -0.18 -12.04
CA VAL A 387 8.98 -0.43 -11.53
C VAL A 387 8.85 0.09 -10.10
N ASP A 388 7.62 0.16 -9.61
CA ASP A 388 7.35 0.53 -8.21
C ASP A 388 8.16 -0.36 -7.24
N PRO A 389 8.71 0.18 -6.13
CA PRO A 389 9.50 -0.59 -5.17
C PRO A 389 8.83 -1.86 -4.65
N ARG A 390 7.52 -1.86 -4.46
CA ARG A 390 6.76 -3.06 -4.04
C ARG A 390 6.79 -4.13 -5.13
N ILE A 391 6.62 -3.73 -6.39
CA ILE A 391 6.68 -4.64 -7.54
C ILE A 391 8.12 -5.16 -7.73
N ALA A 392 9.11 -4.29 -7.56
CA ALA A 392 10.52 -4.70 -7.60
C ALA A 392 10.84 -5.77 -6.53
N ARG A 393 10.31 -5.63 -5.31
CA ARG A 393 10.48 -6.65 -4.25
C ARG A 393 9.83 -7.99 -4.62
N MET A 394 8.65 -7.95 -5.28
CA MET A 394 7.99 -9.17 -5.78
C MET A 394 8.84 -9.91 -6.80
N LEU A 395 9.48 -9.18 -7.74
CA LEU A 395 10.37 -9.77 -8.73
C LEU A 395 11.59 -10.44 -8.10
N ILE A 396 12.21 -9.80 -7.08
CA ILE A 396 13.33 -10.37 -6.33
C ILE A 396 12.89 -11.66 -5.63
N ALA A 397 11.74 -11.65 -4.94
CA ALA A 397 11.21 -12.84 -4.29
C ALA A 397 10.83 -13.94 -5.31
N GLY A 398 10.36 -13.56 -6.49
CA GLY A 398 10.08 -14.49 -7.59
C GLY A 398 11.34 -15.19 -8.07
N HIS A 399 12.48 -14.49 -8.12
CA HIS A 399 13.78 -15.08 -8.41
C HIS A 399 14.22 -16.04 -7.28
N GLU A 400 14.12 -15.61 -6.03
CA GLU A 400 14.48 -16.41 -4.85
C GLU A 400 13.64 -17.69 -4.71
N LEU A 401 12.37 -17.66 -5.14
CA LEU A 401 11.42 -18.77 -5.05
C LEU A 401 11.28 -19.59 -6.36
N GLY A 402 12.03 -19.26 -7.40
CA GLY A 402 12.04 -20.00 -8.67
C GLY A 402 10.76 -19.83 -9.51
N CYS A 403 10.03 -18.74 -9.37
CA CYS A 403 8.81 -18.44 -10.13
C CYS A 403 8.85 -17.07 -10.85
N LEU A 404 10.07 -16.60 -11.19
CA LEU A 404 10.29 -15.26 -11.76
C LEU A 404 9.58 -15.06 -13.11
N ASP A 405 9.48 -16.07 -13.95
CA ASP A 405 8.78 -16.01 -15.24
C ASP A 405 7.31 -15.59 -15.11
N HIS A 406 6.63 -16.10 -14.07
CA HIS A 406 5.26 -15.72 -13.71
C HIS A 406 5.21 -14.32 -13.08
N LEU A 407 6.18 -14.00 -12.22
CA LEU A 407 6.23 -12.70 -11.55
C LEU A 407 6.51 -11.56 -12.52
N VAL A 408 7.29 -11.76 -13.57
CA VAL A 408 7.51 -10.74 -14.62
C VAL A 408 6.20 -10.40 -15.33
N VAL A 409 5.38 -11.40 -15.64
CA VAL A 409 4.04 -11.19 -16.22
C VAL A 409 3.13 -10.42 -15.27
N LEU A 410 3.08 -10.82 -14.01
CA LEU A 410 2.27 -10.13 -12.99
C LEU A 410 2.76 -8.71 -12.71
N ALA A 411 4.06 -8.50 -12.60
CA ALA A 411 4.66 -7.18 -12.41
C ALA A 411 4.27 -6.21 -13.54
N ALA A 412 4.30 -6.70 -14.77
CA ALA A 412 3.85 -5.91 -15.93
C ALA A 412 2.34 -5.61 -15.86
N ALA A 413 1.50 -6.60 -15.52
CA ALA A 413 0.06 -6.41 -15.36
C ALA A 413 -0.29 -5.38 -14.27
N LEU A 414 0.38 -5.47 -13.11
CA LEU A 414 0.15 -4.58 -11.96
C LEU A 414 0.69 -3.15 -12.18
N SER A 415 1.60 -2.97 -13.15
CA SER A 415 2.17 -1.66 -13.50
C SER A 415 1.34 -0.89 -14.53
N LEU A 416 0.28 -1.48 -15.06
CA LEU A 416 -0.55 -0.94 -16.14
C LEU A 416 -2.02 -0.94 -15.74
N PRO A 417 -2.85 -0.10 -16.37
CA PRO A 417 -4.29 -0.21 -16.25
C PRO A 417 -4.80 -1.59 -16.72
N ASP A 418 -5.83 -2.11 -16.07
CA ASP A 418 -6.42 -3.41 -16.42
C ASP A 418 -6.80 -3.47 -17.92
N GLY A 419 -6.35 -4.50 -18.62
CA GLY A 419 -6.66 -4.74 -20.02
C GLY A 419 -8.10 -5.24 -20.26
N ARG A 420 -8.84 -5.60 -19.21
CA ARG A 420 -10.24 -6.03 -19.30
C ARG A 420 -11.16 -4.81 -19.30
N GLU A 421 -12.00 -4.68 -20.30
CA GLU A 421 -12.99 -3.61 -20.40
C GLU A 421 -14.33 -4.07 -19.83
N ARG A 422 -15.07 -3.15 -19.24
CA ARG A 422 -16.42 -3.38 -18.70
C ARG A 422 -17.33 -2.23 -19.13
N PRO A 423 -17.70 -2.15 -20.43
CA PRO A 423 -18.58 -1.11 -20.92
C PRO A 423 -19.92 -1.12 -20.18
N SER A 424 -20.48 0.05 -19.90
CA SER A 424 -21.74 0.17 -19.14
C SER A 424 -22.87 -0.64 -19.77
N ASP A 425 -22.96 -0.57 -21.11
CA ASP A 425 -24.05 -1.16 -21.88
C ASP A 425 -23.90 -2.68 -22.09
N HIS A 426 -22.70 -3.22 -21.86
CA HIS A 426 -22.36 -4.63 -22.06
C HIS A 426 -21.71 -5.28 -20.84
N ARG A 427 -21.96 -4.74 -19.66
CA ARG A 427 -21.26 -5.16 -18.43
C ARG A 427 -21.43 -6.65 -18.10
N GLU A 428 -22.64 -7.19 -18.22
CA GLU A 428 -22.90 -8.60 -17.97
C GLU A 428 -22.21 -9.51 -18.98
N ALA A 429 -22.21 -9.14 -20.25
CA ALA A 429 -21.54 -9.87 -21.32
C ALA A 429 -20.00 -9.85 -21.12
N ALA A 430 -19.44 -8.71 -20.75
CA ALA A 430 -18.01 -8.58 -20.43
C ALA A 430 -17.64 -9.44 -19.20
N ASP A 431 -18.44 -9.38 -18.14
CA ASP A 431 -18.23 -10.21 -16.95
C ASP A 431 -18.34 -11.72 -17.25
N ALA A 432 -19.25 -12.12 -18.13
CA ALA A 432 -19.37 -13.50 -18.59
C ALA A 432 -18.14 -13.94 -19.40
N ALA A 433 -17.65 -13.08 -20.30
CA ALA A 433 -16.45 -13.35 -21.12
C ALA A 433 -15.19 -13.50 -20.25
N HIS A 434 -15.05 -12.65 -19.22
CA HIS A 434 -13.86 -12.65 -18.35
C HIS A 434 -13.89 -13.75 -17.28
N ARG A 435 -15.06 -14.28 -16.92
CA ARG A 435 -15.22 -15.32 -15.87
C ARG A 435 -14.45 -16.59 -16.17
N ARG A 436 -14.23 -16.94 -17.43
CA ARG A 436 -13.46 -18.13 -17.84
C ARG A 436 -11.99 -18.09 -17.38
N PHE A 437 -11.45 -16.91 -17.09
CA PHE A 437 -10.08 -16.75 -16.59
C PHE A 437 -10.01 -16.71 -15.07
N ALA A 438 -11.17 -16.77 -14.39
CA ALA A 438 -11.22 -16.68 -12.93
C ALA A 438 -10.63 -17.93 -12.28
N VAL A 439 -9.57 -17.74 -11.49
CA VAL A 439 -8.99 -18.78 -10.65
C VAL A 439 -9.55 -18.64 -9.23
N PRO A 440 -10.05 -19.71 -8.63
CA PRO A 440 -10.52 -19.67 -7.26
C PRO A 440 -9.45 -19.11 -6.31
N ASN A 441 -9.88 -18.26 -5.40
CA ASN A 441 -9.06 -17.68 -4.35
C ASN A 441 -7.88 -16.78 -4.81
N SER A 442 -7.79 -16.40 -6.11
CA SER A 442 -6.70 -15.54 -6.59
C SER A 442 -7.00 -14.76 -7.86
N ASP A 443 -7.07 -13.44 -7.77
CA ASP A 443 -7.11 -12.56 -8.94
C ASP A 443 -5.74 -12.52 -9.64
N PHE A 444 -4.63 -12.71 -8.92
CA PHE A 444 -3.28 -12.75 -9.51
C PHE A 444 -3.12 -13.93 -10.47
N LEU A 445 -3.54 -15.12 -10.05
CA LEU A 445 -3.51 -16.28 -10.93
C LEU A 445 -4.47 -16.12 -12.12
N SER A 446 -5.57 -15.40 -11.95
CA SER A 446 -6.50 -15.07 -13.04
C SER A 446 -5.85 -14.22 -14.13
N TYR A 447 -4.91 -13.32 -13.78
CA TYR A 447 -4.08 -12.62 -14.77
C TYR A 447 -3.16 -13.58 -15.54
N LEU A 448 -2.60 -14.59 -14.88
CA LEU A 448 -1.74 -15.59 -15.55
C LEU A 448 -2.55 -16.49 -16.48
N GLU A 449 -3.80 -16.81 -16.16
CA GLU A 449 -4.71 -17.52 -17.08
C GLU A 449 -5.02 -16.69 -18.31
N LEU A 450 -5.39 -15.42 -18.10
CA LEU A 450 -5.62 -14.50 -19.21
C LEU A 450 -4.37 -14.36 -20.09
N TRP A 451 -3.19 -14.22 -19.48
CA TRP A 451 -1.93 -14.14 -20.21
C TRP A 451 -1.67 -15.39 -21.08
N SER A 452 -1.84 -16.58 -20.50
CA SER A 452 -1.64 -17.85 -21.22
C SER A 452 -2.56 -17.96 -22.43
N TYR A 453 -3.82 -17.57 -22.26
CA TYR A 453 -4.80 -17.52 -23.35
C TYR A 453 -4.41 -16.52 -24.44
N LEU A 454 -3.97 -15.31 -24.07
CA LEU A 454 -3.57 -14.29 -25.03
C LEU A 454 -2.34 -14.71 -25.84
N GLU A 455 -1.36 -15.32 -25.22
CA GLU A 455 -0.17 -15.83 -25.92
C GLU A 455 -0.52 -17.00 -26.88
N GLU A 456 -1.40 -17.91 -26.47
CA GLU A 456 -1.91 -18.97 -27.34
C GLU A 456 -2.62 -18.37 -28.57
N LYS A 457 -3.60 -17.50 -28.37
CA LYS A 457 -4.38 -16.88 -29.45
C LYS A 457 -3.52 -16.03 -30.39
N ARG A 458 -2.44 -15.47 -29.89
CA ARG A 458 -1.51 -14.70 -30.72
C ARG A 458 -0.71 -15.59 -31.69
N THR A 459 -0.42 -16.83 -31.33
CA THR A 459 0.25 -17.77 -32.23
C THR A 459 -0.70 -18.32 -33.30
N GLU A 460 -2.01 -18.39 -32.99
CA GLU A 460 -3.03 -18.93 -33.88
C GLU A 460 -3.60 -17.89 -34.86
N LEU A 461 -3.66 -16.61 -34.44
CA LEU A 461 -4.38 -15.55 -35.17
C LEU A 461 -3.42 -14.55 -35.82
N SER A 462 -3.80 -14.03 -36.99
CA SER A 462 -3.16 -12.85 -37.56
C SER A 462 -3.39 -11.61 -36.70
N GLY A 463 -2.55 -10.58 -36.84
CA GLY A 463 -2.67 -9.35 -36.04
C GLY A 463 -4.06 -8.70 -36.09
N ASN A 464 -4.69 -8.69 -37.26
CA ASN A 464 -6.05 -8.13 -37.43
C ASN A 464 -7.11 -9.04 -36.78
N GLN A 465 -6.97 -10.35 -36.87
CA GLN A 465 -7.87 -11.30 -36.24
C GLN A 465 -7.75 -11.21 -34.72
N PHE A 466 -6.52 -11.12 -34.19
CA PHE A 466 -6.27 -10.96 -32.76
C PHE A 466 -6.89 -9.65 -32.22
N ARG A 467 -6.76 -8.53 -32.95
CA ARG A 467 -7.41 -7.27 -32.57
C ARG A 467 -8.93 -7.44 -32.51
N ARG A 468 -9.56 -8.01 -33.54
CA ARG A 468 -11.02 -8.27 -33.54
C ARG A 468 -11.46 -9.21 -32.43
N MET A 469 -10.63 -10.20 -32.07
CA MET A 469 -10.88 -11.08 -30.93
C MET A 469 -10.90 -10.27 -29.64
N CYS A 470 -9.89 -9.42 -29.40
CA CYS A 470 -9.85 -8.56 -28.21
C CYS A 470 -11.12 -7.70 -28.09
N GLU A 471 -11.52 -7.02 -29.19
CA GLU A 471 -12.73 -6.19 -29.23
C GLU A 471 -13.98 -6.99 -28.88
N ARG A 472 -14.16 -8.18 -29.48
CA ARG A 472 -15.31 -9.07 -29.23
C ARG A 472 -15.37 -9.57 -27.80
N GLU A 473 -14.22 -9.74 -27.15
CA GLU A 473 -14.09 -10.33 -25.81
C GLU A 473 -13.90 -9.27 -24.72
N TYR A 474 -14.17 -8.00 -25.03
CA TYR A 474 -14.05 -6.87 -24.13
C TYR A 474 -12.65 -6.72 -23.52
N LEU A 475 -11.61 -6.91 -24.35
CA LEU A 475 -10.20 -6.72 -24.01
C LEU A 475 -9.65 -5.52 -24.76
N HIS A 476 -9.03 -4.61 -24.04
CA HIS A 476 -8.43 -3.41 -24.60
C HIS A 476 -7.13 -3.75 -25.33
N TYR A 477 -7.17 -3.87 -26.65
CA TYR A 477 -6.06 -4.31 -27.49
C TYR A 477 -4.73 -3.59 -27.21
N LEU A 478 -4.74 -2.26 -27.06
CA LEU A 478 -3.51 -1.50 -26.81
C LEU A 478 -2.92 -1.81 -25.44
N ARG A 479 -3.74 -1.91 -24.38
CA ARG A 479 -3.27 -2.29 -23.05
C ARG A 479 -2.71 -3.72 -23.02
N ILE A 480 -3.32 -4.64 -23.75
CA ILE A 480 -2.78 -5.99 -23.91
C ILE A 480 -1.42 -5.95 -24.63
N ARG A 481 -1.28 -5.11 -25.66
CA ARG A 481 0.01 -4.90 -26.33
C ARG A 481 1.05 -4.30 -25.40
N GLU A 482 0.70 -3.27 -24.62
CA GLU A 482 1.59 -2.66 -23.64
C GLU A 482 2.00 -3.64 -22.55
N TRP A 483 1.07 -4.46 -22.06
CA TRP A 483 1.37 -5.53 -21.09
C TRP A 483 2.43 -6.49 -21.64
N ARG A 484 2.33 -6.87 -22.90
CA ARG A 484 3.31 -7.75 -23.57
C ARG A 484 4.66 -7.06 -23.77
N ASP A 485 4.63 -5.81 -24.20
CA ASP A 485 5.86 -5.05 -24.40
C ASP A 485 6.59 -4.80 -23.09
N LEU A 486 5.90 -4.47 -22.01
CA LEU A 486 6.49 -4.33 -20.67
C LEU A 486 7.01 -5.67 -20.13
N THR A 487 6.27 -6.76 -20.33
CA THR A 487 6.74 -8.11 -19.94
C THR A 487 8.05 -8.47 -20.64
N ARG A 488 8.17 -8.17 -21.93
CA ARG A 488 9.42 -8.39 -22.68
C ARG A 488 10.57 -7.57 -22.11
N GLN A 489 10.37 -6.27 -21.90
CA GLN A 489 11.40 -5.39 -21.32
C GLN A 489 11.84 -5.82 -19.92
N LEU A 490 10.89 -6.20 -19.08
CA LEU A 490 11.23 -6.70 -17.75
C LEU A 490 12.04 -7.98 -17.84
N ARG A 491 11.76 -8.89 -18.80
CA ARG A 491 12.59 -10.08 -19.04
C ARG A 491 14.00 -9.73 -19.47
N GLU A 492 14.16 -8.74 -20.35
CA GLU A 492 15.47 -8.25 -20.75
C GLU A 492 16.23 -7.67 -19.55
N ILE A 493 15.61 -6.80 -18.77
CA ILE A 493 16.25 -6.16 -17.60
C ILE A 493 16.63 -7.19 -16.52
N VAL A 494 15.77 -8.16 -16.22
CA VAL A 494 16.11 -9.19 -15.23
C VAL A 494 17.16 -10.17 -15.78
N GLY A 495 17.22 -10.35 -17.10
CA GLY A 495 18.31 -11.07 -17.78
C GLY A 495 19.67 -10.39 -17.60
N ASP A 496 19.72 -9.05 -17.66
CA ASP A 496 20.91 -8.25 -17.38
C ASP A 496 21.35 -8.31 -15.89
N LEU A 497 20.49 -8.86 -15.03
CA LEU A 497 20.80 -9.17 -13.62
C LEU A 497 21.25 -10.62 -13.42
N ASP A 498 21.44 -11.39 -14.49
CA ASP A 498 21.73 -12.82 -14.49
C ASP A 498 20.60 -13.67 -13.82
N TRP A 499 19.36 -13.17 -13.85
CA TRP A 499 18.21 -13.90 -13.31
C TRP A 499 17.51 -14.69 -14.41
N SER A 500 17.36 -16.00 -14.21
CA SER A 500 16.70 -16.87 -15.17
C SER A 500 15.19 -16.60 -15.21
N THR A 501 14.68 -16.38 -16.42
CA THR A 501 13.25 -16.33 -16.75
C THR A 501 12.79 -17.56 -17.52
N ALA A 502 13.51 -18.68 -17.40
CA ALA A 502 13.09 -19.93 -17.98
C ALA A 502 11.70 -20.31 -17.44
N ARG A 503 10.86 -20.83 -18.33
CA ARG A 503 9.49 -21.21 -17.97
C ARG A 503 9.52 -22.32 -16.91
N THR A 504 8.85 -22.07 -15.79
CA THR A 504 8.72 -23.01 -14.68
C THR A 504 7.31 -23.57 -14.59
N GLU A 505 7.13 -24.67 -13.88
CA GLU A 505 5.80 -25.15 -13.51
C GLU A 505 5.15 -24.12 -12.56
N ARG A 506 3.84 -23.93 -12.67
CA ARG A 506 3.13 -22.94 -11.87
C ARG A 506 2.92 -23.44 -10.44
N ASP A 507 3.73 -22.94 -9.52
CA ASP A 507 3.53 -23.10 -8.07
C ASP A 507 2.76 -21.89 -7.53
N ALA A 508 1.48 -22.08 -7.22
CA ALA A 508 0.61 -21.03 -6.72
C ALA A 508 1.10 -20.45 -5.39
N ASP A 509 1.62 -21.28 -4.49
CA ASP A 509 2.11 -20.87 -3.18
C ASP A 509 3.39 -20.03 -3.29
N ALA A 510 4.32 -20.45 -4.16
CA ALA A 510 5.54 -19.69 -4.44
C ALA A 510 5.19 -18.31 -5.04
N ILE A 511 4.27 -18.27 -6.02
CA ILE A 511 3.81 -17.03 -6.65
C ILE A 511 3.16 -16.11 -5.59
N HIS A 512 2.24 -16.63 -4.77
CA HIS A 512 1.57 -15.83 -3.74
C HIS A 512 2.55 -15.31 -2.68
N ARG A 513 3.53 -16.12 -2.24
CA ARG A 513 4.57 -15.67 -1.31
C ARG A 513 5.47 -14.60 -1.92
N ALA A 514 5.80 -14.72 -3.20
CA ALA A 514 6.56 -13.71 -3.91
C ALA A 514 5.78 -12.38 -3.99
N VAL A 515 4.50 -12.42 -4.37
CA VAL A 515 3.61 -11.24 -4.39
C VAL A 515 3.46 -10.64 -2.99
N LEU A 516 3.23 -11.47 -1.97
CA LEU A 516 3.07 -11.03 -0.58
C LEU A 516 4.28 -10.29 -0.05
N SER A 517 5.50 -10.62 -0.50
CA SER A 517 6.74 -9.94 -0.08
C SER A 517 6.74 -8.43 -0.36
N GLY A 518 5.99 -7.98 -1.37
CA GLY A 518 5.78 -6.57 -1.69
C GLY A 518 4.53 -5.97 -1.05
N LEU A 519 3.68 -6.76 -0.39
CA LEU A 519 2.34 -6.36 0.05
C LEU A 519 2.09 -6.58 1.55
N LEU A 520 3.12 -6.65 2.38
CA LEU A 520 2.99 -6.93 3.81
C LEU A 520 2.07 -5.95 4.55
N SER A 521 2.03 -4.69 4.13
CA SER A 521 1.12 -3.67 4.68
C SER A 521 -0.28 -3.69 4.05
N ASN A 522 -0.51 -4.49 3.00
CA ASN A 522 -1.79 -4.61 2.29
C ASN A 522 -2.51 -5.92 2.58
N ILE A 523 -2.25 -6.53 3.73
CA ILE A 523 -2.97 -7.72 4.20
C ILE A 523 -4.18 -7.35 5.04
N ALA A 524 -5.17 -8.25 5.08
CA ALA A 524 -6.33 -8.07 5.95
C ALA A 524 -6.90 -9.42 6.41
N ALA A 525 -7.47 -9.41 7.62
CA ALA A 525 -8.19 -10.53 8.20
C ALA A 525 -9.71 -10.28 8.13
N ARG A 526 -10.49 -11.32 7.86
CA ARG A 526 -11.94 -11.25 7.83
C ARG A 526 -12.49 -10.93 9.21
N ASN A 527 -13.45 -10.00 9.30
CA ASN A 527 -14.08 -9.63 10.56
C ASN A 527 -14.94 -10.79 11.11
N ALA A 528 -15.03 -10.90 12.42
CA ALA A 528 -15.83 -11.91 13.10
C ALA A 528 -17.32 -11.88 12.69
N GLU A 529 -17.84 -10.67 12.39
CA GLU A 529 -19.20 -10.45 11.92
C GLU A 529 -19.42 -10.85 10.45
N GLY A 530 -18.35 -11.25 9.74
CA GLY A 530 -18.40 -11.67 8.33
C GLY A 530 -18.65 -10.55 7.32
N ARG A 531 -18.75 -9.29 7.77
CA ARG A 531 -19.01 -8.10 6.96
C ARG A 531 -17.74 -7.27 6.76
N GLY A 532 -16.90 -7.67 5.80
CA GLY A 532 -15.66 -6.93 5.48
C GLY A 532 -14.41 -7.50 6.18
N PHE A 533 -13.33 -6.74 6.09
CA PHE A 533 -12.01 -7.13 6.56
C PHE A 533 -11.38 -6.03 7.41
N THR A 534 -10.62 -6.42 8.42
CA THR A 534 -9.73 -5.53 9.17
C THR A 534 -8.34 -5.61 8.56
N GLY A 535 -7.91 -4.52 7.95
CA GLY A 535 -6.57 -4.34 7.39
C GLY A 535 -5.58 -3.67 8.35
N ALA A 536 -4.42 -3.34 7.82
CA ALA A 536 -3.38 -2.63 8.56
C ALA A 536 -3.93 -1.37 9.23
N ARG A 537 -3.42 -1.06 10.44
CA ARG A 537 -3.82 0.11 11.26
C ARG A 537 -5.32 0.17 11.58
N ASN A 538 -5.93 -0.99 11.69
CA ASN A 538 -7.35 -1.13 12.04
C ASN A 538 -8.31 -0.49 11.00
N THR A 539 -7.89 -0.45 9.73
CA THR A 539 -8.75 0.02 8.64
C THR A 539 -9.80 -1.04 8.29
N THR A 540 -11.04 -0.61 8.06
CA THR A 540 -12.09 -1.50 7.57
C THR A 540 -12.15 -1.41 6.05
N LEU A 541 -12.02 -2.54 5.35
CA LEU A 541 -12.05 -2.60 3.90
C LEU A 541 -12.94 -3.72 3.37
N MET A 542 -13.35 -3.59 2.11
CA MET A 542 -14.16 -4.57 1.39
C MET A 542 -13.42 -5.02 0.12
N ILE A 543 -13.66 -6.24 -0.30
CA ILE A 543 -13.18 -6.69 -1.61
C ILE A 543 -13.97 -5.94 -2.70
N PHE A 544 -13.26 -5.45 -3.71
CA PHE A 544 -13.90 -4.79 -4.85
C PHE A 544 -14.88 -5.76 -5.55
N PRO A 545 -16.11 -5.33 -5.87
CA PRO A 545 -17.15 -6.21 -6.43
C PRO A 545 -16.76 -6.92 -7.75
N GLY A 546 -15.77 -6.37 -8.46
CA GLY A 546 -15.24 -6.96 -9.69
C GLY A 546 -14.24 -8.10 -9.50
N SER A 547 -13.80 -8.36 -8.25
CA SER A 547 -12.91 -9.47 -7.94
C SER A 547 -13.65 -10.82 -7.96
N GLY A 548 -12.96 -11.87 -8.42
CA GLY A 548 -13.45 -13.25 -8.34
C GLY A 548 -13.73 -13.73 -6.91
N LEU A 549 -13.09 -13.10 -5.91
CA LEU A 549 -13.21 -13.45 -4.50
C LEU A 549 -14.38 -12.76 -3.78
N ALA A 550 -15.04 -11.77 -4.40
CA ALA A 550 -16.10 -11.00 -3.75
C ALA A 550 -17.26 -11.87 -3.25
N LYS A 551 -17.59 -12.97 -3.96
CA LYS A 551 -18.69 -13.90 -3.59
C LYS A 551 -18.28 -14.95 -2.55
N LYS A 552 -17.01 -15.33 -2.51
CA LYS A 552 -16.45 -16.32 -1.55
C LYS A 552 -15.17 -15.75 -0.94
N PRO A 553 -15.31 -14.80 -0.02
CA PRO A 553 -14.16 -14.12 0.57
C PRO A 553 -13.36 -15.08 1.48
N PRO A 554 -12.00 -15.06 1.41
CA PRO A 554 -11.12 -15.85 2.26
C PRO A 554 -11.10 -15.35 3.70
N SER A 555 -10.48 -16.09 4.63
CA SER A 555 -10.26 -15.64 6.01
C SER A 555 -9.18 -14.57 6.10
N PHE A 556 -8.12 -14.71 5.31
CA PHE A 556 -7.05 -13.73 5.17
C PHE A 556 -6.83 -13.42 3.69
N LEU A 557 -6.55 -12.18 3.39
CA LEU A 557 -6.24 -11.74 2.02
C LEU A 557 -5.03 -10.81 1.98
N MET A 558 -4.41 -10.75 0.82
CA MET A 558 -3.55 -9.67 0.37
C MET A 558 -4.20 -8.93 -0.80
N ALA A 559 -3.93 -7.64 -0.93
CA ALA A 559 -4.43 -6.80 -2.02
C ALA A 559 -3.28 -6.08 -2.72
N ALA A 560 -3.28 -6.07 -4.05
CA ALA A 560 -2.30 -5.30 -4.81
C ALA A 560 -2.45 -3.80 -4.52
N GLU A 561 -3.69 -3.33 -4.42
CA GLU A 561 -4.01 -1.93 -4.17
C GLU A 561 -5.21 -1.80 -3.24
N ILE A 562 -5.17 -0.79 -2.37
CA ILE A 562 -6.30 -0.39 -1.53
C ILE A 562 -6.66 1.05 -1.92
N LEU A 563 -7.88 1.25 -2.39
CA LEU A 563 -8.38 2.54 -2.86
C LEU A 563 -9.57 2.99 -2.01
N GLU A 564 -9.56 4.24 -1.61
CA GLU A 564 -10.70 4.90 -0.98
C GLU A 564 -11.50 5.68 -2.02
N THR A 565 -12.75 5.28 -2.20
CA THR A 565 -13.76 6.02 -2.98
C THR A 565 -14.89 6.42 -2.05
N SER A 566 -16.05 5.79 -2.10
CA SER A 566 -17.10 5.89 -1.05
C SER A 566 -16.75 5.06 0.19
N ARG A 567 -15.93 4.02 0.02
CA ARG A 567 -15.39 3.12 1.03
C ARG A 567 -13.98 2.68 0.63
N LEU A 568 -13.26 2.01 1.54
CA LEU A 568 -12.00 1.37 1.21
C LEU A 568 -12.25 0.03 0.50
N PHE A 569 -11.74 -0.09 -0.73
CA PHE A 569 -11.82 -1.31 -1.51
C PHE A 569 -10.43 -1.91 -1.75
N ALA A 570 -10.32 -3.21 -1.53
CA ALA A 570 -9.19 -4.03 -1.91
C ALA A 570 -9.34 -4.49 -3.37
N HIS A 571 -8.39 -4.12 -4.22
CA HIS A 571 -8.34 -4.47 -5.64
C HIS A 571 -7.27 -5.51 -5.90
N THR A 572 -7.54 -6.43 -6.81
CA THR A 572 -6.66 -7.54 -7.20
C THR A 572 -6.19 -8.29 -5.96
N VAL A 573 -7.04 -9.18 -5.47
CA VAL A 573 -6.85 -9.84 -4.17
C VAL A 573 -6.55 -11.33 -4.34
N ALA A 574 -5.84 -11.89 -3.35
CA ALA A 574 -5.73 -13.33 -3.16
C ALA A 574 -5.86 -13.72 -1.69
N GLY A 575 -6.40 -14.91 -1.44
CA GLY A 575 -6.35 -15.52 -0.13
C GLY A 575 -4.93 -15.95 0.21
N ILE A 576 -4.53 -15.78 1.48
CA ILE A 576 -3.19 -16.13 1.96
C ILE A 576 -3.24 -16.98 3.22
N ASP A 577 -2.18 -17.76 3.45
CA ASP A 577 -1.89 -18.33 4.76
C ASP A 577 -1.21 -17.25 5.63
N PRO A 578 -1.77 -16.88 6.80
CA PRO A 578 -1.17 -15.90 7.68
C PRO A 578 0.25 -16.27 8.16
N LEU A 579 0.62 -17.54 8.14
CA LEU A 579 1.98 -18.00 8.47
C LEU A 579 3.01 -17.54 7.43
N TRP A 580 2.61 -17.36 6.17
CA TRP A 580 3.50 -16.77 5.15
C TRP A 580 3.80 -15.31 5.50
N ALA A 581 2.78 -14.55 5.90
CA ALA A 581 2.95 -13.16 6.31
C ALA A 581 3.81 -13.05 7.57
N GLU A 582 3.63 -13.94 8.56
CA GLU A 582 4.46 -13.99 9.75
C GLU A 582 5.94 -14.22 9.42
N LYS A 583 6.22 -15.18 8.52
CA LYS A 583 7.59 -15.54 8.13
C LYS A 583 8.27 -14.42 7.34
N LEU A 584 7.55 -13.82 6.38
CA LEU A 584 8.08 -12.74 5.54
C LEU A 584 8.27 -11.44 6.32
N ALA A 585 7.39 -11.15 7.27
CA ALA A 585 7.46 -9.96 8.09
C ALA A 585 8.67 -9.96 9.05
N GLY A 586 9.14 -11.13 9.49
CA GLY A 586 10.29 -11.24 10.39
C GLY A 586 10.17 -10.33 11.62
N PRO A 587 11.08 -9.34 11.78
CA PRO A 587 11.07 -8.41 12.93
C PRO A 587 9.92 -7.40 12.89
N LEU A 588 9.23 -7.20 11.77
CA LEU A 588 8.05 -6.33 11.67
C LEU A 588 6.83 -6.91 12.38
N ALA A 589 6.79 -8.24 12.57
CA ALA A 589 5.72 -8.92 13.28
C ALA A 589 5.87 -8.70 14.80
N LYS A 590 4.86 -8.07 15.41
CA LYS A 590 4.82 -7.85 16.85
C LYS A 590 4.30 -9.10 17.55
N ARG A 591 5.10 -9.64 18.48
CA ARG A 591 4.75 -10.78 19.33
C ARG A 591 4.40 -10.29 20.72
N THR A 592 3.32 -10.81 21.27
CA THR A 592 2.90 -10.58 22.66
C THR A 592 2.56 -11.90 23.29
N TYR A 593 2.89 -12.05 24.58
CA TYR A 593 2.70 -13.28 25.32
C TYR A 593 1.75 -13.02 26.49
N SER A 594 0.90 -14.01 26.78
CA SER A 594 -0.08 -13.92 27.85
C SER A 594 -0.25 -15.26 28.56
N GLU A 595 -0.77 -15.19 29.79
CA GLU A 595 -1.12 -16.36 30.61
C GLU A 595 0.05 -17.37 30.76
N PRO A 596 1.23 -16.93 31.23
CA PRO A 596 2.29 -17.89 31.52
C PRO A 596 1.84 -18.88 32.60
N HIS A 597 2.00 -20.18 32.33
CA HIS A 597 1.54 -21.25 33.22
C HIS A 597 2.45 -22.46 33.11
N TRP A 598 2.52 -23.22 34.20
CA TRP A 598 3.22 -24.49 34.24
C TRP A 598 2.45 -25.56 33.45
N SER A 599 3.15 -26.46 32.81
CA SER A 599 2.60 -27.63 32.13
C SER A 599 3.35 -28.88 32.54
N ALA A 600 2.82 -29.63 33.49
CA ALA A 600 3.41 -30.89 33.97
C ALA A 600 3.68 -31.87 32.83
N ARG A 601 2.75 -31.98 31.85
CA ARG A 601 2.91 -32.85 30.67
C ARG A 601 4.13 -32.48 29.81
N ARG A 602 4.45 -31.18 29.70
CA ARG A 602 5.61 -30.68 28.94
C ARG A 602 6.86 -30.54 29.80
N GLY A 603 6.69 -30.52 31.13
CA GLY A 603 7.75 -30.22 32.07
C GLY A 603 8.37 -28.84 31.84
N ALA A 604 7.58 -27.86 31.41
CA ALA A 604 8.05 -26.53 31.07
C ALA A 604 6.96 -25.48 31.29
N ALA A 605 7.36 -24.24 31.48
CA ALA A 605 6.48 -23.09 31.46
C ALA A 605 6.03 -22.83 30.03
N MET A 606 4.73 -22.68 29.83
CA MET A 606 4.09 -22.40 28.56
C MET A 606 3.41 -21.03 28.62
N ALA A 607 3.28 -20.37 27.49
CA ALA A 607 2.47 -19.16 27.33
C ALA A 607 1.68 -19.18 26.02
N TYR A 608 0.72 -18.28 25.89
CA TYR A 608 0.04 -18.06 24.64
C TYR A 608 0.64 -16.87 23.90
N GLU A 609 1.15 -17.13 22.71
CA GLU A 609 1.69 -16.13 21.80
C GLU A 609 0.59 -15.61 20.89
N ARG A 610 0.50 -14.29 20.78
CA ARG A 610 -0.27 -13.58 19.76
C ARG A 610 0.70 -12.86 18.83
N VAL A 611 0.53 -13.05 17.53
CA VAL A 611 1.35 -12.39 16.50
C VAL A 611 0.48 -11.43 15.69
N THR A 612 0.92 -10.19 15.58
CA THR A 612 0.23 -9.17 14.79
C THR A 612 1.19 -8.49 13.83
N LEU A 613 0.70 -8.15 12.63
CA LEU A 613 1.43 -7.35 11.65
C LEU A 613 0.61 -6.10 11.34
N TYR A 614 1.15 -4.93 11.65
CA TYR A 614 0.45 -3.64 11.53
C TYR A 614 -0.95 -3.60 12.19
N GLY A 615 -1.15 -4.40 13.23
CA GLY A 615 -2.44 -4.54 13.93
C GLY A 615 -3.31 -5.69 13.42
N VAL A 616 -3.03 -6.26 12.25
CA VAL A 616 -3.74 -7.45 11.74
C VAL A 616 -3.30 -8.69 12.52
N PRO A 617 -4.22 -9.42 13.18
CA PRO A 617 -3.88 -10.61 13.96
C PRO A 617 -3.58 -11.79 13.02
N LEU A 618 -2.30 -12.14 12.86
CA LEU A 618 -1.86 -13.31 12.07
C LEU A 618 -2.05 -14.61 12.85
N VAL A 619 -1.74 -14.59 14.14
CA VAL A 619 -1.92 -15.69 15.07
C VAL A 619 -2.64 -15.15 16.30
N ALA A 620 -3.81 -15.68 16.60
CA ALA A 620 -4.61 -15.21 17.72
C ALA A 620 -4.10 -15.79 19.05
N ARG A 621 -3.80 -17.10 19.11
CA ARG A 621 -3.40 -17.81 20.31
C ARG A 621 -2.63 -19.08 19.94
N ARG A 622 -1.31 -19.06 20.07
CA ARG A 622 -0.42 -20.21 19.85
C ARG A 622 0.32 -20.56 21.15
N ARG A 623 0.29 -21.82 21.53
CA ARG A 623 1.07 -22.28 22.70
C ARG A 623 2.55 -22.32 22.34
N VAL A 624 3.37 -21.68 23.16
CA VAL A 624 4.83 -21.62 23.01
C VAL A 624 5.53 -21.95 24.31
N ASP A 625 6.75 -22.46 24.22
CA ASP A 625 7.65 -22.62 25.36
C ASP A 625 8.11 -21.23 25.79
N TYR A 626 7.84 -20.89 27.05
CA TYR A 626 8.11 -19.59 27.64
C TYR A 626 9.53 -19.45 28.18
N GLY A 627 10.24 -20.56 28.38
CA GLY A 627 11.57 -20.60 28.99
C GLY A 627 12.65 -19.80 28.25
N ARG A 628 12.49 -19.59 26.93
CA ARG A 628 13.42 -18.77 26.14
C ARG A 628 13.02 -17.30 26.05
N ILE A 629 11.77 -17.00 26.40
CA ILE A 629 11.17 -15.68 26.27
C ILE A 629 11.38 -14.90 27.56
N ASP A 630 11.04 -15.53 28.67
CA ASP A 630 11.19 -15.00 30.02
C ASP A 630 11.69 -16.13 30.91
N PRO A 631 13.01 -16.30 31.03
CA PRO A 631 13.63 -17.33 31.87
C PRO A 631 13.32 -17.16 33.35
N GLU A 632 13.20 -15.93 33.85
CA GLU A 632 12.96 -15.63 35.27
C GLU A 632 11.58 -16.13 35.72
N THR A 633 10.52 -15.66 35.02
CA THR A 633 9.15 -16.16 35.26
C THR A 633 9.05 -17.66 35.06
N SER A 634 9.73 -18.22 34.05
CA SER A 634 9.68 -19.67 33.79
C SER A 634 10.34 -20.49 34.86
N ARG A 635 11.43 -19.99 35.49
CA ARG A 635 12.09 -20.59 36.63
C ARG A 635 11.19 -20.56 37.86
N GLU A 636 10.56 -19.42 38.13
CA GLU A 636 9.61 -19.30 39.26
C GLU A 636 8.45 -20.30 39.12
N LEU A 637 7.84 -20.39 37.93
CA LEU A 637 6.77 -21.35 37.65
C LEU A 637 7.24 -22.81 37.83
N PHE A 638 8.47 -23.13 37.40
CA PHE A 638 9.05 -24.45 37.63
C PHE A 638 9.23 -24.74 39.12
N LEU A 639 9.82 -23.84 39.88
CA LEU A 639 10.05 -24.03 41.30
C LEU A 639 8.73 -24.17 42.06
N ARG A 640 7.74 -23.26 41.84
CA ARG A 640 6.46 -23.29 42.54
C ARG A 640 5.65 -24.53 42.18
N HIS A 641 5.39 -24.75 40.91
CA HIS A 641 4.45 -25.81 40.52
C HIS A 641 5.10 -27.20 40.50
N ALA A 642 6.33 -27.33 39.97
CA ALA A 642 6.96 -28.64 39.87
C ALA A 642 7.56 -29.10 41.22
N LEU A 643 8.33 -28.25 41.90
CA LEU A 643 9.06 -28.67 43.12
C LEU A 643 8.24 -28.46 44.39
N VAL A 644 7.56 -27.33 44.56
CA VAL A 644 6.78 -27.01 45.76
C VAL A 644 5.44 -27.72 45.74
N GLU A 645 4.58 -27.47 44.73
CA GLU A 645 3.24 -28.09 44.64
C GLU A 645 3.31 -29.57 44.24
N GLY A 646 4.40 -30.00 43.61
CA GLY A 646 4.61 -31.40 43.23
C GLY A 646 3.92 -31.79 41.91
N ASP A 647 3.48 -30.81 41.11
CA ASP A 647 2.90 -31.05 39.78
C ASP A 647 3.99 -31.37 38.75
N TRP A 648 4.70 -32.45 38.99
CA TRP A 648 5.84 -32.90 38.21
C TRP A 648 5.95 -34.42 38.14
N HIS A 649 5.99 -34.96 36.95
CA HIS A 649 6.24 -36.40 36.74
C HIS A 649 7.75 -36.64 36.68
N THR A 650 8.34 -37.06 37.77
CA THR A 650 9.78 -37.30 37.90
C THR A 650 10.11 -38.58 38.66
N GLN A 651 11.31 -39.14 38.37
CA GLN A 651 11.85 -40.31 39.07
C GLN A 651 13.03 -39.95 40.00
N HIS A 652 13.23 -38.66 40.29
CA HIS A 652 14.32 -38.23 41.17
C HIS A 652 14.06 -38.66 42.64
N ALA A 653 15.02 -39.40 43.21
CA ALA A 653 14.88 -39.96 44.55
C ALA A 653 14.70 -38.91 45.66
N PHE A 654 15.39 -37.75 45.53
CA PHE A 654 15.21 -36.65 46.49
C PHE A 654 13.75 -36.17 46.52
N PHE A 655 13.14 -36.04 45.36
CA PHE A 655 11.76 -35.55 45.24
C PHE A 655 10.76 -36.48 45.94
N THR A 656 10.94 -37.80 45.74
CA THR A 656 10.10 -38.81 46.44
C THR A 656 10.31 -38.76 47.93
N ARG A 657 11.59 -38.63 48.41
CA ARG A 657 11.89 -38.50 49.85
C ARG A 657 11.28 -37.24 50.46
N ASN A 658 11.46 -36.10 49.79
CA ASN A 658 10.92 -34.83 50.25
C ASN A 658 9.39 -34.84 50.34
N ARG A 659 8.72 -35.40 49.33
CA ARG A 659 7.24 -35.53 49.36
C ARG A 659 6.76 -36.39 50.53
N ALA A 660 7.39 -37.54 50.76
CA ALA A 660 7.05 -38.39 51.90
C ALA A 660 7.28 -37.70 53.24
N LEU A 661 8.37 -36.89 53.37
CA LEU A 661 8.65 -36.13 54.58
C LEU A 661 7.62 -35.02 54.82
N LEU A 662 7.22 -34.28 53.75
CA LEU A 662 6.20 -33.24 53.82
C LEU A 662 4.82 -33.82 54.17
N GLU A 663 4.46 -34.98 53.62
CA GLU A 663 3.22 -35.69 53.96
C GLU A 663 3.21 -36.15 55.41
N ALA A 664 4.32 -36.71 55.89
CA ALA A 664 4.44 -37.12 57.30
C ALA A 664 4.33 -35.93 58.30
N ALA A 665 4.94 -34.77 57.92
CA ALA A 665 4.85 -33.56 58.71
C ALA A 665 3.43 -32.96 58.71
N ALA A 666 2.75 -32.98 57.59
CA ALA A 666 1.35 -32.56 57.48
C ALA A 666 0.42 -33.44 58.35
N ASP A 667 0.68 -34.77 58.43
CA ASP A 667 -0.04 -35.67 59.27
C ASP A 667 0.16 -35.33 60.77
N VAL A 668 1.39 -34.92 61.19
CA VAL A 668 1.66 -34.44 62.52
C VAL A 668 0.90 -33.16 62.85
N GLU A 669 0.88 -32.19 61.96
CA GLU A 669 0.10 -30.94 62.07
C GLU A 669 -1.40 -31.22 62.26
N HIS A 670 -1.94 -32.15 61.46
CA HIS A 670 -3.32 -32.61 61.62
C HIS A 670 -3.60 -33.24 62.98
N LYS A 671 -2.65 -34.06 63.52
CA LYS A 671 -2.79 -34.71 64.84
C LYS A 671 -2.75 -33.68 65.95
N VAL A 672 -1.84 -32.72 65.90
CA VAL A 672 -1.65 -31.66 66.91
C VAL A 672 -2.75 -30.61 66.90
N ARG A 673 -3.53 -30.53 65.85
CA ARG A 673 -4.56 -29.48 65.62
C ARG A 673 -4.04 -28.04 65.70
N ARG A 674 -2.80 -27.82 65.36
CA ARG A 674 -2.14 -26.50 65.37
C ARG A 674 -1.60 -26.21 64.02
N LYS A 675 -2.01 -25.10 63.43
CA LYS A 675 -1.51 -24.62 62.10
C LYS A 675 -0.17 -23.92 62.23
N GLY A 676 0.68 -24.03 61.21
CA GLY A 676 1.95 -23.32 61.11
C GLY A 676 3.14 -24.07 61.80
N LEU A 677 3.02 -25.38 62.00
CA LEU A 677 4.10 -26.23 62.41
C LEU A 677 4.95 -26.74 61.25
N VAL A 678 4.43 -26.77 60.08
CA VAL A 678 5.09 -27.26 58.86
C VAL A 678 5.54 -26.10 58.02
N ILE A 679 6.65 -26.28 57.34
CA ILE A 679 7.20 -25.32 56.35
C ILE A 679 6.13 -24.84 55.38
N THR A 680 6.03 -23.52 55.19
CA THR A 680 5.09 -22.92 54.22
C THR A 680 5.57 -23.13 52.79
N GLU A 681 4.65 -23.01 51.81
CA GLU A 681 5.00 -23.10 50.39
C GLU A 681 6.06 -22.05 50.01
N ASP A 682 6.00 -20.83 50.56
CA ASP A 682 7.00 -19.79 50.31
C ASP A 682 8.37 -20.13 50.87
N GLN A 683 8.43 -20.69 52.09
CA GLN A 683 9.69 -21.15 52.67
C GLN A 683 10.27 -22.34 51.88
N LEU A 684 9.42 -23.25 51.42
CA LEU A 684 9.84 -24.35 50.54
C LEU A 684 10.32 -23.86 49.18
N PHE A 685 9.67 -22.81 48.66
CA PHE A 685 10.14 -22.13 47.47
C PHE A 685 11.53 -21.53 47.66
N ASP A 686 11.75 -20.79 48.76
CA ASP A 686 13.04 -20.19 49.09
C ASP A 686 14.14 -21.26 49.26
N PHE A 687 13.81 -22.43 49.87
CA PHE A 687 14.72 -23.56 49.96
C PHE A 687 15.22 -24.03 48.60
N TYR A 688 14.31 -24.20 47.62
CA TYR A 688 14.68 -24.60 46.28
C TYR A 688 15.33 -23.47 45.48
N ASP A 689 14.86 -22.23 45.63
CA ASP A 689 15.38 -21.06 44.91
C ASP A 689 16.87 -20.81 45.19
N GLN A 690 17.30 -20.99 46.45
CA GLN A 690 18.71 -20.84 46.86
C GLN A 690 19.62 -21.96 46.38
N ARG A 691 19.07 -23.14 46.01
CA ARG A 691 19.83 -24.36 45.71
C ARG A 691 19.81 -24.77 44.26
N VAL A 692 18.74 -24.49 43.56
CA VAL A 692 18.57 -24.82 42.14
C VAL A 692 19.23 -23.75 41.26
N GLY A 693 20.05 -24.17 40.30
CA GLY A 693 20.77 -23.26 39.43
C GLY A 693 19.88 -22.24 38.70
N ALA A 694 20.35 -21.02 38.55
CA ALA A 694 19.60 -19.92 37.92
C ALA A 694 19.18 -20.21 36.47
N GLU A 695 19.92 -21.08 35.77
CA GLU A 695 19.64 -21.50 34.40
C GLU A 695 18.50 -22.52 34.26
N VAL A 696 17.96 -23.04 35.35
CA VAL A 696 16.95 -24.11 35.35
C VAL A 696 15.55 -23.52 35.21
N THR A 697 14.99 -23.59 34.00
CA THR A 697 13.67 -23.06 33.66
C THR A 697 12.65 -24.15 33.29
N SER A 698 13.06 -25.43 33.34
CA SER A 698 12.21 -26.57 32.94
C SER A 698 12.73 -27.88 33.52
N ALA A 699 11.92 -28.92 33.53
CA ALA A 699 12.28 -30.26 33.93
C ALA A 699 13.53 -30.77 33.16
N ARG A 700 13.62 -30.53 31.85
CA ARG A 700 14.77 -30.91 31.02
C ARG A 700 16.06 -30.17 31.44
N HIS A 701 15.96 -28.87 31.75
CA HIS A 701 17.09 -28.10 32.26
C HIS A 701 17.49 -28.62 33.64
N PHE A 702 16.52 -28.92 34.50
CA PHE A 702 16.75 -29.51 35.80
C PHE A 702 17.47 -30.87 35.70
N ASP A 703 16.99 -31.78 34.85
CA ASP A 703 17.63 -33.10 34.66
C ASP A 703 19.09 -32.96 34.26
N THR A 704 19.40 -32.03 33.38
CA THR A 704 20.78 -31.80 32.93
C THR A 704 21.64 -31.21 34.03
N TRP A 705 21.12 -30.21 34.74
CA TRP A 705 21.79 -29.58 35.87
C TRP A 705 21.97 -30.55 37.02
N TRP A 706 20.92 -31.25 37.44
CA TRP A 706 20.96 -32.18 38.57
C TRP A 706 21.87 -33.37 38.31
N LYS A 707 21.90 -33.91 37.11
CA LYS A 707 22.84 -34.99 36.78
C LYS A 707 24.30 -34.60 37.02
N LYS A 708 24.65 -33.35 36.86
CA LYS A 708 26.00 -32.82 37.14
C LYS A 708 26.17 -32.54 38.63
N THR A 709 25.25 -31.83 39.25
CA THR A 709 25.34 -31.34 40.63
C THR A 709 25.32 -32.49 41.67
N ARG A 710 24.49 -33.51 41.47
CA ARG A 710 24.39 -34.65 42.40
C ARG A 710 25.66 -35.47 42.54
N ARG A 711 26.64 -35.32 41.64
CA ARG A 711 27.94 -36.00 41.75
C ARG A 711 28.83 -35.39 42.81
N THR A 712 28.68 -34.14 43.06
CA THR A 712 29.46 -33.38 44.04
C THR A 712 28.68 -33.07 45.32
N GLN A 713 27.36 -32.91 45.17
CA GLN A 713 26.42 -32.55 46.24
C GLN A 713 25.15 -33.41 46.15
N PRO A 714 25.22 -34.72 46.53
CA PRO A 714 24.09 -35.64 46.34
C PRO A 714 22.85 -35.27 47.17
N ASP A 715 23.05 -34.66 48.37
CA ASP A 715 21.99 -34.34 49.32
C ASP A 715 21.55 -32.86 49.28
N LEU A 716 22.02 -32.09 48.29
CA LEU A 716 21.75 -30.64 48.16
C LEU A 716 20.26 -30.28 48.22
N LEU A 717 19.40 -31.13 47.65
CA LEU A 717 17.96 -30.89 47.55
C LEU A 717 17.14 -31.74 48.51
N ASP A 718 17.78 -32.54 49.42
CA ASP A 718 17.09 -33.32 50.44
C ASP A 718 16.65 -32.41 51.57
N LEU A 719 15.37 -32.47 51.94
CA LEU A 719 14.82 -31.82 53.11
C LEU A 719 15.19 -32.65 54.36
N THR A 720 15.57 -32.00 55.44
CA THR A 720 15.73 -32.61 56.76
C THR A 720 14.46 -32.41 57.60
N PRO A 721 14.21 -33.20 58.62
CA PRO A 721 13.11 -32.96 59.56
C PRO A 721 13.09 -31.54 60.14
N ASP A 722 14.29 -30.98 60.42
CA ASP A 722 14.44 -29.60 60.93
C ASP A 722 14.09 -28.52 59.90
N ASP A 723 14.21 -28.81 58.60
CA ASP A 723 13.76 -27.89 57.55
C ASP A 723 12.24 -27.87 57.43
N VAL A 724 11.55 -28.97 57.78
CA VAL A 724 10.13 -29.17 57.56
C VAL A 724 9.27 -28.80 58.76
N VAL A 725 9.75 -29.07 59.96
CA VAL A 725 9.04 -28.78 61.22
C VAL A 725 9.64 -27.53 61.85
N THR A 726 8.91 -26.44 61.89
CA THR A 726 9.37 -25.15 62.42
C THR A 726 9.29 -25.00 63.94
N ASP A 727 8.62 -25.92 64.63
CA ASP A 727 8.50 -25.91 66.10
C ASP A 727 8.73 -27.31 66.64
N THR A 728 9.90 -27.53 67.26
CA THR A 728 10.38 -28.82 67.83
C THR A 728 9.69 -29.22 69.11
N ALA A 729 8.72 -28.48 69.65
CA ALA A 729 8.05 -28.75 70.91
C ALA A 729 7.04 -29.92 70.85
N VAL A 730 6.88 -30.59 69.70
CA VAL A 730 5.92 -31.69 69.50
C VAL A 730 6.67 -32.93 69.00
N ALA A 731 6.65 -33.99 69.72
CA ALA A 731 7.23 -35.28 69.30
C ALA A 731 6.12 -36.23 68.80
N ASP A 732 6.44 -37.06 67.79
CA ASP A 732 5.50 -38.10 67.28
C ASP A 732 5.10 -39.09 68.41
N THR A 733 5.90 -39.18 69.46
CA THR A 733 5.60 -39.95 70.71
C THR A 733 4.41 -39.42 71.51
N ASP A 734 4.01 -38.13 71.25
CA ASP A 734 2.87 -37.54 71.99
C ASP A 734 1.53 -37.99 71.39
N PHE A 735 1.57 -38.66 70.23
CA PHE A 735 0.39 -39.18 69.49
C PHE A 735 0.54 -40.69 69.19
N PRO A 736 0.43 -41.53 70.16
CA PRO A 736 0.63 -42.99 70.00
C PRO A 736 -0.40 -43.55 68.99
N GLY A 737 0.07 -44.29 67.98
CA GLY A 737 -0.79 -44.94 66.96
C GLY A 737 -1.59 -46.11 67.53
N ALA A 738 -1.35 -46.53 68.75
CA ALA A 738 -2.07 -47.59 69.47
C ALA A 738 -2.11 -47.35 70.93
N TRP A 739 -3.18 -47.71 71.59
CA TRP A 739 -3.33 -47.75 73.06
C TRP A 739 -3.70 -49.15 73.48
N GLN A 740 -3.05 -49.65 74.57
CA GLN A 740 -3.28 -50.96 75.06
C GLN A 740 -3.85 -50.90 76.48
N GLN A 741 -4.93 -51.62 76.73
CA GLN A 741 -5.54 -51.78 78.00
C GLN A 741 -5.76 -53.27 78.29
N GLY A 742 -4.99 -53.84 79.24
CA GLY A 742 -4.95 -55.27 79.42
C GLY A 742 -4.44 -56.01 78.19
N ASP A 743 -5.14 -57.06 77.81
CA ASP A 743 -4.79 -57.84 76.61
C ASP A 743 -5.36 -57.25 75.27
N THR A 744 -6.08 -56.11 75.32
CA THR A 744 -6.71 -55.51 74.20
C THR A 744 -5.90 -54.30 73.66
N ARG A 745 -5.54 -54.35 72.44
CA ARG A 745 -4.87 -53.26 71.67
C ARG A 745 -5.86 -52.53 70.83
N PHE A 746 -5.94 -51.17 70.93
CA PHE A 746 -6.75 -50.30 70.17
C PHE A 746 -5.86 -49.53 69.22
N GLU A 747 -6.17 -49.46 67.90
CA GLU A 747 -5.55 -48.56 66.94
C GLU A 747 -6.17 -47.17 67.06
N LEU A 748 -5.34 -46.15 67.26
CA LEU A 748 -5.77 -44.77 67.38
C LEU A 748 -5.58 -44.05 66.02
N ARG A 749 -6.65 -43.43 65.57
CA ARG A 749 -6.62 -42.57 64.36
C ARG A 749 -6.99 -41.16 64.76
N TYR A 750 -6.11 -40.23 64.43
CA TYR A 750 -6.33 -38.80 64.65
C TYR A 750 -6.91 -38.16 63.40
N ARG A 751 -8.06 -37.49 63.55
CA ARG A 751 -8.69 -36.73 62.41
C ARG A 751 -8.94 -35.29 62.85
N PHE A 752 -8.53 -34.34 62.06
CA PHE A 752 -8.91 -32.95 62.24
C PHE A 752 -10.37 -32.75 61.80
N CYS A 753 -11.22 -32.28 62.71
CA CYS A 753 -12.64 -32.06 62.43
C CYS A 753 -12.86 -30.57 62.20
N LEU A 754 -13.21 -30.18 60.97
CA LEU A 754 -13.57 -28.82 60.58
C LEU A 754 -14.98 -28.38 61.00
N LEU A 755 -15.71 -29.21 61.80
CA LEU A 755 -17.13 -28.99 62.13
C LEU A 755 -17.40 -27.80 63.08
N TYR A 756 -16.40 -27.02 63.49
CA TYR A 756 -16.58 -25.88 64.39
C TYR A 756 -16.33 -24.50 63.75
N THR A 757 -16.20 -24.39 62.45
CA THR A 757 -15.95 -23.10 61.78
C THR A 757 -17.10 -22.63 60.89
N SER A 758 -18.20 -23.35 60.77
CA SER A 758 -19.41 -22.84 60.16
C SER A 758 -20.43 -22.45 61.23
N PRO A 759 -20.92 -21.21 61.29
CA PRO A 759 -22.06 -20.90 62.11
C PRO A 759 -23.25 -21.75 61.59
N SER A 760 -23.87 -22.50 62.48
CA SER A 760 -25.14 -23.20 62.18
C SER A 760 -26.14 -22.15 61.71
N PRO A 761 -26.83 -22.34 60.56
CA PRO A 761 -27.98 -21.53 60.28
C PRO A 761 -29.03 -21.82 61.33
N ARG A 762 -29.33 -20.88 62.20
CA ARG A 762 -30.56 -20.86 62.96
C ARG A 762 -31.61 -20.20 62.11
N ASP A 763 -32.64 -20.99 61.81
CA ASP A 763 -33.99 -20.66 61.34
C ASP A 763 -34.13 -19.82 60.08
#